data_6ce920c3db86d64feb142dd47c16c434
#
_entry.id   6ce920c3db86d64feb142dd47c16c434
#
_cell.length_a   1.000
_cell.length_b   1.000
_cell.length_c   1.000
_cell.angle_alpha   90.00
_cell.angle_beta   90.00
_cell.angle_gamma   90.00
#
_symmetry.space_group_name_H-M   'P 1'
#
loop_
_entity.id
_entity.type
_entity.pdbx_description
1 polymer ?
#
loop_
_entity_poly.entity_id
_entity_poly.type
_entity_poly.pdbx_seq_one_letter_code
_entity_poly.pdbx_strand_id
1 'polypeptide(L)'
;MWEVRSRLDARFPARMLAGLIGSVAVTTGCGGGGSHAPASPTLTPPPVPQQMGSVTVSPQQVALGSAQAQHFAATGSGTLVWSVNGIAGGNSTLGTVDSAGNYLAPGVVAQSANVVVQAALSSAPQANFATAVVALVQAGDVESTANPQVAQYTLNLPQPGTVVVQFGIDANYGRRTWSQPTPSTPVDYGGPVTIQVAGMLGNTTYHMQALATLSNGAAYADGDHVFTTGVPPPTPPVQITTPAGLAPQPGIEVFDSAELGLPLYSPSLAQAFATDLQGNVLWTYRYSGTPANVITPIKLLSNGHMLLNLTVTTPATGPPLPPGTANDIREIDLAGNTIHDLPLSTLNASLAASGFAGITLYAFSRDFLALPNGHFVFLATMAQQESNLTGFPGTVDVAGDVLVDVDQNYKPDWVWSTFDHLDLNRHPYQFPPDWTHSDALLYSTDDGNLLFSIRNQNWIVKIDFQNGTGSGAVLWRLGEGGDFQLLGGVDPTDWFYAQHGMNFFSANTSGQFELGVFDDGDDRPVPQGGICGVAGAPACYSTAEVLLVDETAKTATLMHHYVAPASYYSFFGGQTDLLGNGDIEVDFCAAQGGGIVQEYQPGASVTETSPLVVWQAVTPGAYLYRALRQPSLYPGVRW
;
A
#
# COMPACT_ATOMS: atom_id res chain seq x y z
N MET A 1 -18.21 -6.43 38.98
CA MET A 1 -18.21 -7.24 40.21
C MET A 1 -18.24 -8.71 39.83
N TRP A 2 -17.11 -9.30 39.59
CA TRP A 2 -16.87 -10.77 39.57
C TRP A 2 -15.36 -10.97 39.75
N GLU A 3 -14.99 -11.32 40.98
CA GLU A 3 -13.67 -11.85 41.33
C GLU A 3 -13.63 -13.34 41.00
N VAL A 4 -12.56 -13.80 40.35
CA VAL A 4 -12.11 -15.20 40.49
C VAL A 4 -10.61 -15.18 40.73
N ARG A 5 -10.24 -15.53 41.96
CA ARG A 5 -8.86 -15.86 42.35
C ARG A 5 -8.58 -17.31 41.95
N SER A 6 -7.42 -17.57 41.36
CA SER A 6 -6.73 -18.84 41.55
C SER A 6 -5.22 -18.63 41.57
N ARG A 7 -4.64 -19.00 42.71
CA ARG A 7 -3.19 -19.14 42.93
C ARG A 7 -2.72 -20.45 42.31
N LEU A 8 -1.56 -20.43 41.69
CA LEU A 8 -0.68 -21.59 41.61
C LEU A 8 0.77 -21.13 41.64
N ASP A 9 1.42 -21.41 42.81
CA ASP A 9 2.87 -21.33 42.98
C ASP A 9 3.54 -22.50 42.26
N ALA A 10 4.57 -22.23 41.48
CA ALA A 10 5.58 -23.23 41.12
C ALA A 10 6.96 -22.56 41.00
N ARG A 11 7.78 -22.80 42.02
CA ARG A 11 9.23 -22.48 42.04
C ARG A 11 9.99 -23.50 41.20
N PHE A 12 10.89 -23.05 40.33
CA PHE A 12 12.04 -23.83 39.88
C PHE A 12 13.30 -22.95 39.78
N PRO A 13 14.50 -23.51 40.02
CA PRO A 13 15.67 -22.75 40.44
C PRO A 13 16.59 -22.31 39.29
N ALA A 14 17.33 -21.22 39.58
CA ALA A 14 18.42 -20.72 38.78
C ALA A 14 19.56 -21.74 38.62
N ARG A 15 20.07 -21.93 37.41
CA ARG A 15 21.44 -22.45 37.19
C ARG A 15 22.24 -21.42 36.38
N MET A 16 23.25 -20.89 37.03
CA MET A 16 24.37 -20.21 36.41
C MET A 16 25.13 -21.17 35.50
N LEU A 17 25.51 -20.68 34.31
CA LEU A 17 26.65 -21.22 33.59
C LEU A 17 27.48 -20.06 33.05
N ALA A 18 28.65 -19.90 33.66
CA ALA A 18 29.73 -19.05 33.19
C ALA A 18 30.54 -19.84 32.14
N GLY A 19 30.94 -19.19 31.06
CA GLY A 19 31.74 -19.81 30.02
C GLY A 19 32.44 -18.83 29.10
N LEU A 20 33.63 -18.51 29.43
CA LEU A 20 34.86 -18.22 28.66
C LEU A 20 34.79 -17.27 27.46
N ILE A 21 35.41 -16.13 27.65
CA ILE A 21 36.00 -15.25 26.64
C ILE A 21 37.30 -15.90 26.14
N GLY A 22 37.34 -16.30 24.88
CA GLY A 22 38.54 -16.73 24.17
C GLY A 22 39.01 -15.64 23.20
N SER A 23 40.08 -14.93 23.59
CA SER A 23 40.82 -14.01 22.71
C SER A 23 41.64 -14.80 21.70
N VAL A 24 41.41 -14.64 20.42
CA VAL A 24 42.28 -15.12 19.34
C VAL A 24 43.13 -13.97 18.83
N ALA A 25 44.43 -14.05 19.12
CA ALA A 25 45.43 -13.18 18.51
C ALA A 25 45.66 -13.60 17.05
N VAL A 26 45.51 -12.69 16.10
CA VAL A 26 45.88 -12.90 14.71
C VAL A 26 47.32 -12.41 14.50
N THR A 27 48.21 -13.35 14.24
CA THR A 27 49.57 -13.07 13.79
C THR A 27 49.56 -12.75 12.29
N THR A 28 50.14 -11.61 11.95
CA THR A 28 50.41 -11.20 10.57
C THR A 28 51.51 -12.06 9.97
N GLY A 29 51.15 -12.88 8.97
CA GLY A 29 52.08 -13.58 8.09
C GLY A 29 52.03 -12.98 6.69
N CYS A 30 53.06 -12.31 6.25
CA CYS A 30 53.28 -11.95 4.85
C CYS A 30 53.58 -13.21 4.02
N GLY A 31 52.68 -13.51 3.07
CA GLY A 31 52.91 -14.52 2.03
C GLY A 31 52.27 -14.04 0.74
N GLY A 32 53.08 -13.58 -0.20
CA GLY A 32 52.67 -13.15 -1.53
C GLY A 32 52.16 -14.33 -2.34
N GLY A 33 50.90 -14.34 -2.67
CA GLY A 33 50.28 -15.19 -3.66
C GLY A 33 49.29 -14.34 -4.46
N GLY A 34 49.66 -13.92 -5.66
CA GLY A 34 48.80 -13.17 -6.57
C GLY A 34 47.62 -14.05 -7.04
N SER A 35 46.50 -13.94 -6.37
CA SER A 35 45.21 -14.36 -6.93
C SER A 35 44.70 -13.20 -7.80
N HIS A 36 44.76 -13.38 -9.13
CA HIS A 36 44.00 -12.54 -10.05
C HIS A 36 42.52 -12.73 -9.71
N ALA A 37 41.90 -11.70 -9.12
CA ALA A 37 40.46 -11.61 -9.13
C ALA A 37 39.99 -11.66 -10.59
N PRO A 38 38.93 -12.40 -10.93
CA PRO A 38 38.38 -12.34 -12.27
C PRO A 38 38.04 -10.90 -12.57
N ALA A 39 38.56 -10.38 -13.71
CA ALA A 39 38.25 -9.04 -14.17
C ALA A 39 36.73 -8.91 -14.28
N SER A 40 36.16 -7.90 -13.62
CA SER A 40 34.76 -7.55 -13.81
C SER A 40 34.49 -7.40 -15.31
N PRO A 41 33.42 -7.97 -15.86
CA PRO A 41 33.12 -7.83 -17.27
C PRO A 41 33.03 -6.35 -17.62
N THR A 42 33.82 -5.93 -18.58
CA THR A 42 33.80 -4.53 -19.08
C THR A 42 32.45 -4.32 -19.75
N LEU A 43 31.57 -3.59 -19.10
CA LEU A 43 30.26 -3.23 -19.65
C LEU A 43 30.51 -2.30 -20.85
N THR A 44 30.05 -2.72 -22.03
CA THR A 44 30.05 -1.88 -23.23
C THR A 44 28.67 -1.33 -23.49
N PRO A 45 28.51 -0.02 -23.83
CA PRO A 45 27.20 0.53 -24.18
C PRO A 45 26.53 -0.28 -25.29
N PRO A 46 25.19 -0.31 -25.36
CA PRO A 46 24.48 -0.95 -26.45
C PRO A 46 24.92 -0.36 -27.80
N PRO A 47 25.11 -1.18 -28.83
CA PRO A 47 25.46 -0.69 -30.15
C PRO A 47 24.33 0.16 -30.72
N VAL A 48 24.71 1.18 -31.51
CA VAL A 48 23.76 2.01 -32.25
C VAL A 48 23.84 1.66 -33.74
N PRO A 49 22.71 1.76 -34.49
CA PRO A 49 22.72 1.58 -35.94
C PRO A 49 23.68 2.59 -36.62
N GLN A 50 24.45 2.13 -37.59
CA GLN A 50 25.40 2.93 -38.32
C GLN A 50 25.12 2.88 -39.83
N GLN A 51 25.40 3.96 -40.52
CA GLN A 51 25.34 4.04 -41.96
C GLN A 51 26.60 4.75 -42.50
N MET A 52 27.21 4.16 -43.50
CA MET A 52 28.35 4.74 -44.18
C MET A 52 28.18 4.53 -45.70
N GLY A 53 28.33 5.62 -46.46
CA GLY A 53 28.14 5.59 -47.92
C GLY A 53 26.67 5.56 -48.33
N SER A 54 26.36 4.88 -49.44
CA SER A 54 25.05 4.86 -50.08
C SER A 54 24.17 3.66 -49.72
N VAL A 55 24.60 2.83 -48.76
CA VAL A 55 23.79 1.67 -48.28
C VAL A 55 22.84 2.10 -47.18
N THR A 56 21.62 1.61 -47.22
CA THR A 56 20.61 1.75 -46.13
C THR A 56 20.13 0.37 -45.70
N VAL A 57 19.65 0.27 -44.47
CA VAL A 57 18.97 -0.94 -43.91
C VAL A 57 17.76 -0.54 -43.11
N SER A 58 16.68 -1.31 -43.20
CA SER A 58 15.41 -1.09 -42.44
C SER A 58 14.72 -2.42 -42.13
N PRO A 59 14.18 -2.60 -40.91
CA PRO A 59 14.24 -1.69 -39.77
C PRO A 59 15.68 -1.55 -39.22
N GLN A 60 15.97 -0.47 -38.53
CA GLN A 60 17.29 -0.26 -37.91
C GLN A 60 17.43 -0.92 -36.54
N GLN A 61 16.30 -1.18 -35.87
CA GLN A 61 16.28 -1.72 -34.52
C GLN A 61 15.09 -2.67 -34.38
N VAL A 62 15.31 -3.83 -33.79
CA VAL A 62 14.30 -4.84 -33.47
C VAL A 62 14.68 -5.57 -32.20
N ALA A 63 13.69 -6.20 -31.55
CA ALA A 63 13.91 -7.13 -30.46
C ALA A 63 13.31 -8.48 -30.81
N LEU A 64 14.07 -9.55 -30.62
CA LEU A 64 13.69 -10.92 -31.01
C LEU A 64 14.03 -11.91 -29.91
N GLY A 65 13.13 -12.86 -29.69
CA GLY A 65 13.37 -14.05 -28.89
C GLY A 65 13.92 -15.22 -29.71
N SER A 66 13.98 -16.39 -29.07
CA SER A 66 14.47 -17.62 -29.66
C SER A 66 13.69 -18.01 -30.92
N ALA A 67 14.41 -18.37 -31.99
CA ALA A 67 13.88 -18.79 -33.28
C ALA A 67 12.97 -17.81 -34.01
N GLN A 68 12.88 -16.55 -33.57
CA GLN A 68 12.13 -15.54 -34.27
C GLN A 68 12.87 -14.99 -35.48
N ALA A 69 12.17 -14.61 -36.53
CA ALA A 69 12.72 -14.13 -37.78
C ALA A 69 12.38 -12.65 -38.02
N GLN A 70 13.30 -11.96 -38.69
CA GLN A 70 13.12 -10.58 -39.15
C GLN A 70 13.69 -10.41 -40.56
N HIS A 71 12.90 -9.83 -41.44
CA HIS A 71 13.40 -9.40 -42.74
C HIS A 71 13.98 -7.98 -42.65
N PHE A 72 15.23 -7.79 -43.08
CA PHE A 72 15.88 -6.49 -43.23
C PHE A 72 15.93 -6.12 -44.69
N ALA A 73 15.23 -5.06 -45.08
CA ALA A 73 15.35 -4.50 -46.40
C ALA A 73 16.60 -3.61 -46.48
N ALA A 74 17.45 -3.82 -47.48
CA ALA A 74 18.61 -2.95 -47.73
C ALA A 74 18.62 -2.41 -49.15
N THR A 75 19.12 -1.18 -49.34
CA THR A 75 19.32 -0.56 -50.65
C THR A 75 20.80 -0.20 -50.82
N GLY A 76 21.30 -0.31 -52.04
CA GLY A 76 22.69 0.04 -52.40
C GLY A 76 22.90 -0.09 -53.90
N SER A 77 23.94 0.59 -54.45
CA SER A 77 24.20 0.65 -55.87
C SER A 77 25.01 -0.53 -56.43
N GLY A 78 24.92 -1.71 -55.78
CA GLY A 78 25.65 -2.93 -56.22
C GLY A 78 25.22 -4.15 -55.43
N THR A 79 25.97 -5.24 -55.56
CA THR A 79 25.72 -6.49 -54.85
C THR A 79 25.92 -6.29 -53.32
N LEU A 80 24.91 -6.57 -52.53
CA LEU A 80 24.96 -6.53 -51.06
C LEU A 80 25.42 -7.85 -50.51
N VAL A 81 26.24 -7.79 -49.45
CA VAL A 81 26.63 -8.92 -48.60
C VAL A 81 26.21 -8.67 -47.17
N TRP A 82 25.81 -9.72 -46.49
CA TRP A 82 25.27 -9.65 -45.14
C TRP A 82 26.19 -10.31 -44.14
N SER A 83 26.27 -9.72 -42.94
CA SER A 83 27.00 -10.31 -41.83
C SER A 83 26.28 -10.05 -40.50
N VAL A 84 26.57 -10.86 -39.48
CA VAL A 84 26.14 -10.66 -38.09
C VAL A 84 27.40 -10.55 -37.23
N ASN A 85 27.56 -9.43 -36.52
CA ASN A 85 28.77 -9.10 -35.75
C ASN A 85 30.05 -9.31 -36.56
N GLY A 86 30.04 -8.96 -37.87
CA GLY A 86 31.15 -9.13 -38.79
C GLY A 86 31.36 -10.55 -39.35
N ILE A 87 30.59 -11.56 -38.93
CA ILE A 87 30.61 -12.94 -39.44
C ILE A 87 29.67 -13.00 -40.65
N ALA A 88 30.22 -13.35 -41.82
CA ALA A 88 29.44 -13.49 -43.06
C ALA A 88 28.33 -14.52 -42.88
N GLY A 89 27.06 -14.12 -43.11
CA GLY A 89 25.90 -14.95 -42.91
C GLY A 89 25.56 -15.28 -41.44
N GLY A 90 26.40 -14.87 -40.48
CA GLY A 90 26.20 -15.14 -39.06
C GLY A 90 26.55 -16.57 -38.63
N ASN A 91 26.01 -16.99 -37.50
CA ASN A 91 26.16 -18.37 -36.96
C ASN A 91 25.00 -18.76 -36.04
N SER A 92 25.01 -19.99 -35.53
CA SER A 92 23.95 -20.51 -34.64
C SER A 92 23.83 -19.83 -33.29
N THR A 93 24.88 -19.12 -32.82
CA THR A 93 24.89 -18.42 -31.53
C THR A 93 24.40 -16.97 -31.64
N LEU A 94 24.71 -16.32 -32.76
CA LEU A 94 24.38 -14.91 -33.01
C LEU A 94 23.15 -14.73 -33.90
N GLY A 95 22.62 -15.83 -34.43
CA GLY A 95 21.64 -15.86 -35.50
C GLY A 95 22.29 -15.83 -36.87
N THR A 96 21.51 -16.14 -37.89
CA THR A 96 21.95 -16.21 -39.29
C THR A 96 21.17 -15.22 -40.15
N VAL A 97 21.85 -14.68 -41.19
CA VAL A 97 21.20 -13.81 -42.19
C VAL A 97 21.51 -14.35 -43.59
N ASP A 98 20.51 -14.50 -44.44
CA ASP A 98 20.69 -14.93 -45.83
C ASP A 98 20.99 -13.76 -46.77
N SER A 99 21.22 -14.06 -48.03
CA SER A 99 21.51 -13.04 -49.06
C SER A 99 20.32 -12.11 -49.37
N ALA A 100 19.14 -12.45 -48.97
CA ALA A 100 17.93 -11.63 -49.12
C ALA A 100 17.66 -10.72 -47.88
N GLY A 101 18.49 -10.82 -46.84
CA GLY A 101 18.33 -10.05 -45.61
C GLY A 101 17.34 -10.66 -44.59
N ASN A 102 17.01 -11.95 -44.75
CA ASN A 102 16.19 -12.63 -43.77
C ASN A 102 17.13 -13.09 -42.61
N TYR A 103 16.96 -12.46 -41.47
CA TYR A 103 17.64 -12.82 -40.25
C TYR A 103 16.77 -13.79 -39.45
N LEU A 104 17.40 -14.85 -38.93
CA LEU A 104 16.81 -15.81 -38.01
C LEU A 104 17.60 -15.80 -36.70
N ALA A 105 16.96 -15.51 -35.60
CA ALA A 105 17.54 -15.57 -34.26
C ALA A 105 17.98 -17.01 -33.91
N PRO A 106 18.92 -17.18 -32.95
CA PRO A 106 19.31 -18.49 -32.45
C PRO A 106 18.10 -19.30 -32.03
N GLY A 107 18.15 -20.62 -32.23
CA GLY A 107 17.09 -21.56 -31.79
C GLY A 107 16.84 -21.47 -30.28
N VAL A 108 17.89 -21.15 -29.51
CA VAL A 108 17.82 -20.79 -28.07
C VAL A 108 18.69 -19.56 -27.86
N VAL A 109 18.11 -18.49 -27.33
CA VAL A 109 18.84 -17.34 -26.82
C VAL A 109 19.20 -17.64 -25.36
N ALA A 110 20.43 -18.12 -25.15
CA ALA A 110 20.90 -18.52 -23.82
C ALA A 110 21.17 -17.32 -22.88
N GLN A 111 21.42 -16.14 -23.43
CA GLN A 111 21.64 -14.90 -22.70
C GLN A 111 21.21 -13.73 -23.57
N SER A 112 20.55 -12.75 -22.98
CA SER A 112 20.16 -11.53 -23.67
C SER A 112 21.38 -10.71 -24.10
N ALA A 113 21.42 -10.32 -25.38
CA ALA A 113 22.55 -9.61 -25.97
C ALA A 113 22.13 -8.77 -27.17
N ASN A 114 22.90 -7.72 -27.48
CA ASN A 114 22.71 -6.98 -28.71
C ASN A 114 23.64 -7.55 -29.81
N VAL A 115 23.11 -7.80 -30.99
CA VAL A 115 23.88 -8.19 -32.18
C VAL A 115 23.66 -7.18 -33.30
N VAL A 116 24.70 -6.99 -34.14
CA VAL A 116 24.67 -6.06 -35.26
C VAL A 116 24.54 -6.84 -36.56
N VAL A 117 23.43 -6.64 -37.26
CA VAL A 117 23.23 -7.11 -38.64
C VAL A 117 23.71 -6.00 -39.59
N GLN A 118 24.62 -6.33 -40.50
CA GLN A 118 25.20 -5.39 -41.44
C GLN A 118 24.91 -5.80 -42.88
N ALA A 119 24.45 -4.84 -43.69
CA ALA A 119 24.40 -4.92 -45.13
C ALA A 119 25.53 -4.05 -45.70
N ALA A 120 26.38 -4.58 -46.57
CA ALA A 120 27.49 -3.84 -47.15
C ALA A 120 27.64 -4.11 -48.66
N LEU A 121 28.16 -3.13 -49.42
CA LEU A 121 28.52 -3.38 -50.81
C LEU A 121 29.71 -4.32 -50.88
N SER A 122 29.62 -5.37 -51.67
CA SER A 122 30.70 -6.37 -51.84
C SER A 122 31.99 -5.80 -52.37
N SER A 123 31.91 -4.68 -53.12
CA SER A 123 33.09 -4.00 -53.72
C SER A 123 33.82 -3.09 -52.71
N ALA A 124 33.18 -2.64 -51.64
CA ALA A 124 33.78 -1.73 -50.64
C ALA A 124 33.08 -1.89 -49.28
N PRO A 125 33.15 -3.04 -48.63
CA PRO A 125 32.32 -3.37 -47.47
C PRO A 125 32.65 -2.55 -46.21
N GLN A 126 33.84 -1.97 -46.14
CA GLN A 126 34.25 -1.11 -45.02
C GLN A 126 33.89 0.38 -45.20
N ALA A 127 33.54 0.76 -46.42
CA ALA A 127 33.24 2.17 -46.76
C ALA A 127 31.79 2.40 -47.14
N ASN A 128 31.06 1.36 -47.51
CA ASN A 128 29.67 1.43 -47.94
C ASN A 128 28.86 0.32 -47.25
N PHE A 129 28.35 0.62 -46.08
CA PHE A 129 27.54 -0.27 -45.28
C PHE A 129 26.46 0.48 -44.49
N ALA A 130 25.46 -0.27 -44.03
CA ALA A 130 24.53 0.14 -43.02
C ALA A 130 24.30 -1.02 -42.04
N THR A 131 23.99 -0.70 -40.80
CA THR A 131 23.75 -1.67 -39.75
C THR A 131 22.37 -1.53 -39.14
N ALA A 132 21.84 -2.66 -38.68
CA ALA A 132 20.71 -2.71 -37.80
C ALA A 132 21.13 -3.41 -36.50
N VAL A 133 20.49 -3.09 -35.40
CA VAL A 133 20.70 -3.72 -34.11
C VAL A 133 19.53 -4.66 -33.82
N VAL A 134 19.84 -5.91 -33.50
CA VAL A 134 18.90 -6.90 -32.98
C VAL A 134 19.16 -7.10 -31.49
N ALA A 135 18.22 -6.71 -30.67
CA ALA A 135 18.20 -7.06 -29.26
C ALA A 135 17.69 -8.51 -29.13
N LEU A 136 18.60 -9.46 -28.95
CA LEU A 136 18.23 -10.83 -28.62
C LEU A 136 17.82 -10.89 -27.16
N VAL A 137 16.59 -11.35 -26.88
CA VAL A 137 16.04 -11.43 -25.53
C VAL A 137 15.90 -12.90 -25.17
N GLN A 138 16.51 -13.28 -24.04
CA GLN A 138 16.31 -14.60 -23.43
C GLN A 138 14.85 -14.71 -22.95
N ALA A 139 14.26 -15.87 -23.11
CA ALA A 139 12.92 -16.14 -22.56
C ALA A 139 12.88 -15.85 -21.06
N GLY A 140 11.78 -15.26 -20.62
CA GLY A 140 11.54 -14.96 -19.23
C GLY A 140 11.46 -16.22 -18.38
N ASP A 141 11.55 -16.03 -17.07
CA ASP A 141 11.41 -17.09 -16.08
C ASP A 141 10.31 -16.74 -15.09
N VAL A 142 9.53 -17.75 -14.66
CA VAL A 142 8.41 -17.59 -13.72
C VAL A 142 8.58 -18.54 -12.56
N GLU A 143 8.75 -17.98 -11.38
CA GLU A 143 8.97 -18.73 -10.15
C GLU A 143 7.87 -18.47 -9.11
N SER A 144 7.70 -19.42 -8.18
CA SER A 144 6.83 -19.23 -7.01
C SER A 144 7.50 -18.35 -5.98
N THR A 145 6.70 -17.57 -5.24
CA THR A 145 7.14 -16.78 -4.10
C THR A 145 6.73 -17.43 -2.76
N ALA A 146 7.03 -16.76 -1.65
CA ALA A 146 6.54 -17.16 -0.33
C ALA A 146 5.00 -17.05 -0.23
N ASN A 147 4.38 -16.15 -1.00
CA ASN A 147 2.93 -16.05 -1.11
C ASN A 147 2.42 -17.00 -2.21
N PRO A 148 1.58 -17.99 -1.88
CA PRO A 148 1.12 -18.98 -2.86
C PRO A 148 0.29 -18.40 -4.01
N GLN A 149 -0.22 -17.17 -3.88
CA GLN A 149 -1.00 -16.46 -4.90
C GLN A 149 -0.17 -15.46 -5.72
N VAL A 150 1.15 -15.40 -5.50
CA VAL A 150 2.04 -14.44 -6.17
C VAL A 150 3.16 -15.17 -6.87
N ALA A 151 3.28 -14.95 -8.18
CA ALA A 151 4.43 -15.39 -8.98
C ALA A 151 5.48 -14.28 -9.08
N GLN A 152 6.72 -14.67 -9.30
CA GLN A 152 7.80 -13.77 -9.66
C GLN A 152 8.16 -14.01 -11.13
N TYR A 153 7.98 -13.01 -11.97
CA TYR A 153 8.37 -13.03 -13.37
C TYR A 153 9.66 -12.23 -13.56
N THR A 154 10.68 -12.83 -14.16
CA THR A 154 11.95 -12.16 -14.45
C THR A 154 12.24 -12.19 -15.95
N LEU A 155 12.44 -11.00 -16.56
CA LEU A 155 12.87 -10.85 -17.93
C LEU A 155 14.18 -10.07 -17.98
N ASN A 156 15.20 -10.61 -18.65
CA ASN A 156 16.49 -9.94 -18.77
C ASN A 156 16.58 -9.22 -20.12
N LEU A 157 16.68 -7.88 -20.09
CA LEU A 157 16.78 -7.06 -21.29
C LEU A 157 18.25 -6.75 -21.64
N PRO A 158 18.65 -6.76 -22.93
CA PRO A 158 20.03 -6.47 -23.34
C PRO A 158 20.37 -4.98 -23.37
N GLN A 159 19.39 -4.10 -23.13
CA GLN A 159 19.52 -2.64 -23.09
C GLN A 159 18.40 -2.05 -22.24
N PRO A 160 18.49 -0.78 -21.81
CA PRO A 160 17.45 -0.16 -21.00
C PRO A 160 16.07 -0.27 -21.64
N GLY A 161 15.05 -0.41 -20.79
CA GLY A 161 13.66 -0.53 -21.22
C GLY A 161 12.70 -0.67 -20.06
N THR A 162 11.45 -0.91 -20.38
CA THR A 162 10.39 -1.19 -19.41
C THR A 162 9.71 -2.51 -19.72
N VAL A 163 9.21 -3.18 -18.69
CA VAL A 163 8.50 -4.45 -18.79
C VAL A 163 7.15 -4.36 -18.09
N VAL A 164 6.13 -4.94 -18.72
CA VAL A 164 4.80 -5.20 -18.13
C VAL A 164 4.52 -6.67 -18.30
N VAL A 165 3.93 -7.33 -17.31
CA VAL A 165 3.43 -8.71 -17.45
C VAL A 165 1.92 -8.66 -17.60
N GLN A 166 1.40 -9.24 -18.69
CA GLN A 166 -0.01 -9.55 -18.82
C GLN A 166 -0.27 -10.99 -18.37
N PHE A 167 -1.43 -11.21 -17.71
CA PHE A 167 -1.75 -12.51 -17.13
C PHE A 167 -3.26 -12.78 -17.09
N GLY A 168 -3.66 -14.03 -17.07
CA GLY A 168 -5.05 -14.46 -17.02
C GLY A 168 -5.20 -15.96 -16.98
N ILE A 169 -6.44 -16.44 -16.90
CA ILE A 169 -6.75 -17.89 -16.86
C ILE A 169 -6.56 -18.59 -18.22
N ASP A 170 -6.35 -17.82 -19.26
CA ASP A 170 -6.05 -18.31 -20.60
C ASP A 170 -5.08 -17.35 -21.33
N ALA A 171 -4.67 -17.69 -22.55
CA ALA A 171 -3.73 -16.90 -23.35
C ALA A 171 -4.29 -15.59 -23.92
N ASN A 172 -5.54 -15.20 -23.60
CA ASN A 172 -6.04 -13.84 -23.82
C ASN A 172 -5.68 -12.89 -22.67
N TYR A 173 -5.16 -13.42 -21.59
CA TYR A 173 -4.68 -12.76 -20.36
C TYR A 173 -5.79 -11.98 -19.62
N GLY A 174 -6.06 -10.74 -19.94
CA GLY A 174 -7.16 -9.93 -19.35
C GLY A 174 -6.74 -9.01 -18.21
N ARG A 175 -5.66 -9.32 -17.48
CA ARG A 175 -5.06 -8.45 -16.45
C ARG A 175 -3.61 -8.14 -16.79
N ARG A 176 -3.09 -7.08 -16.17
CA ARG A 176 -1.68 -6.70 -16.32
C ARG A 176 -1.13 -6.12 -15.01
N THR A 177 0.18 -6.20 -14.86
CA THR A 177 0.94 -5.51 -13.82
C THR A 177 1.18 -4.05 -14.22
N TRP A 178 1.80 -3.30 -13.34
CA TRP A 178 2.35 -1.99 -13.69
C TRP A 178 3.66 -2.14 -14.49
N SER A 179 4.12 -1.02 -15.08
CA SER A 179 5.36 -1.01 -15.86
C SER A 179 6.56 -0.85 -14.94
N GLN A 180 7.55 -1.73 -15.09
CA GLN A 180 8.80 -1.69 -14.34
C GLN A 180 9.97 -1.41 -15.26
N PRO A 181 10.86 -0.44 -14.93
CA PRO A 181 12.06 -0.17 -15.70
C PRO A 181 13.18 -1.18 -15.41
N THR A 182 14.13 -1.28 -16.31
CA THR A 182 15.43 -1.91 -16.02
C THR A 182 16.13 -1.16 -14.88
N PRO A 183 17.04 -1.82 -14.13
CA PRO A 183 17.82 -1.16 -13.08
C PRO A 183 18.53 0.09 -13.60
N SER A 184 18.53 1.16 -12.79
CA SER A 184 19.15 2.46 -13.15
C SER A 184 20.66 2.45 -13.09
N THR A 185 21.29 1.40 -12.56
CA THR A 185 22.73 1.26 -12.41
C THR A 185 23.20 -0.11 -12.91
N PRO A 186 24.19 -0.14 -13.81
CA PRO A 186 24.83 1.02 -14.45
C PRO A 186 23.90 1.67 -15.50
N VAL A 187 23.97 2.98 -15.61
CA VAL A 187 23.20 3.78 -16.59
C VAL A 187 23.47 3.26 -18.01
N ASP A 188 22.46 3.29 -18.88
CA ASP A 188 22.51 2.87 -20.29
C ASP A 188 22.73 1.38 -20.56
N TYR A 189 22.68 0.55 -19.52
CA TYR A 189 22.74 -0.91 -19.68
C TYR A 189 21.38 -1.52 -19.42
N GLY A 190 21.14 -2.69 -20.03
CA GLY A 190 19.99 -3.53 -19.71
C GLY A 190 20.17 -4.21 -18.36
N GLY A 191 19.37 -5.22 -18.13
CA GLY A 191 19.44 -6.06 -16.94
C GLY A 191 18.14 -6.80 -16.66
N PRO A 192 18.10 -7.55 -15.57
CA PRO A 192 16.89 -8.23 -15.15
C PRO A 192 15.86 -7.22 -14.66
N VAL A 193 14.62 -7.39 -15.13
CA VAL A 193 13.43 -6.76 -14.58
C VAL A 193 12.61 -7.84 -13.90
N THR A 194 12.45 -7.74 -12.61
CA THR A 194 11.68 -8.69 -11.80
C THR A 194 10.37 -8.07 -11.39
N ILE A 195 9.26 -8.74 -11.66
CA ILE A 195 7.89 -8.27 -11.39
C ILE A 195 7.16 -9.34 -10.59
N GLN A 196 6.59 -8.96 -9.46
CA GLN A 196 5.67 -9.81 -8.73
C GLN A 196 4.29 -9.74 -9.39
N VAL A 197 3.78 -10.89 -9.83
CA VAL A 197 2.45 -11.02 -10.44
C VAL A 197 1.48 -11.51 -9.36
N ALA A 198 0.63 -10.61 -8.92
CA ALA A 198 -0.38 -10.81 -7.87
C ALA A 198 -1.79 -10.55 -8.43
N GLY A 199 -2.82 -10.89 -7.64
CA GLY A 199 -4.20 -10.74 -8.09
C GLY A 199 -4.74 -12.02 -8.74
N MET A 200 -4.26 -13.15 -8.29
CA MET A 200 -4.61 -14.46 -8.83
C MET A 200 -5.41 -15.27 -7.80
N LEU A 201 -6.37 -16.06 -8.29
CA LEU A 201 -7.10 -17.03 -7.48
C LEU A 201 -6.16 -18.16 -7.02
N GLY A 202 -6.40 -18.70 -5.84
CA GLY A 202 -5.66 -19.89 -5.37
C GLY A 202 -6.02 -21.14 -6.14
N ASN A 203 -5.11 -22.12 -6.18
CA ASN A 203 -5.23 -23.41 -6.90
C ASN A 203 -5.66 -23.27 -8.37
N THR A 204 -5.22 -22.21 -9.03
CA THR A 204 -5.65 -21.89 -10.39
C THR A 204 -4.44 -21.74 -11.29
N THR A 205 -4.55 -22.29 -12.50
CA THR A 205 -3.50 -22.16 -13.52
C THR A 205 -3.71 -20.86 -14.29
N TYR A 206 -2.64 -20.09 -14.43
CA TYR A 206 -2.57 -18.83 -15.16
C TYR A 206 -1.58 -18.89 -16.31
N HIS A 207 -1.90 -18.20 -17.37
CA HIS A 207 -1.01 -17.84 -18.47
C HIS A 207 -0.41 -16.46 -18.22
N MET A 208 0.87 -16.27 -18.52
CA MET A 208 1.61 -15.03 -18.32
C MET A 208 2.52 -14.74 -19.49
N GLN A 209 2.62 -13.46 -19.87
CA GLN A 209 3.51 -13.00 -20.93
C GLN A 209 4.10 -11.65 -20.59
N ALA A 210 5.41 -11.52 -20.65
CA ALA A 210 6.06 -10.22 -20.53
C ALA A 210 6.04 -9.46 -21.85
N LEU A 211 5.70 -8.19 -21.80
CA LEU A 211 5.80 -7.22 -22.89
C LEU A 211 6.86 -6.19 -22.52
N ALA A 212 7.88 -6.06 -23.34
CA ALA A 212 8.96 -5.08 -23.13
C ALA A 212 8.96 -4.01 -24.20
N THR A 213 9.28 -2.77 -23.78
CA THR A 213 9.60 -1.66 -24.68
C THR A 213 11.02 -1.18 -24.36
N LEU A 214 11.92 -1.34 -25.30
CA LEU A 214 13.30 -0.92 -25.15
C LEU A 214 13.47 0.59 -25.34
N SER A 215 14.51 1.18 -24.77
CA SER A 215 14.77 2.63 -24.84
C SER A 215 14.92 3.17 -26.28
N ASN A 216 15.26 2.29 -27.22
CA ASN A 216 15.33 2.60 -28.65
C ASN A 216 13.99 2.50 -29.39
N GLY A 217 12.89 2.18 -28.67
CA GLY A 217 11.55 2.02 -29.22
C GLY A 217 11.23 0.63 -29.78
N ALA A 218 12.18 -0.32 -29.77
CA ALA A 218 11.87 -1.69 -30.16
C ALA A 218 10.97 -2.39 -29.12
N ALA A 219 9.93 -3.06 -29.59
CA ALA A 219 9.02 -3.83 -28.74
C ALA A 219 9.37 -5.32 -28.79
N TYR A 220 9.21 -6.00 -27.66
CA TYR A 220 9.36 -7.42 -27.51
C TYR A 220 8.16 -8.03 -26.77
N ALA A 221 7.69 -9.17 -27.25
CA ALA A 221 6.74 -10.00 -26.54
C ALA A 221 7.38 -11.35 -26.27
N ASP A 222 7.43 -11.75 -25.02
CA ASP A 222 7.97 -13.05 -24.61
C ASP A 222 7.03 -14.20 -25.01
N GLY A 223 7.47 -15.42 -24.82
CA GLY A 223 6.61 -16.60 -24.92
C GLY A 223 5.53 -16.60 -23.82
N ASP A 224 4.50 -17.41 -24.04
CA ASP A 224 3.52 -17.68 -22.99
C ASP A 224 4.12 -18.62 -21.94
N HIS A 225 4.00 -18.24 -20.67
CA HIS A 225 4.41 -19.03 -19.51
C HIS A 225 3.19 -19.44 -18.70
N VAL A 226 3.23 -20.64 -18.16
CA VAL A 226 2.15 -21.18 -17.34
C VAL A 226 2.61 -21.29 -15.90
N PHE A 227 1.78 -20.74 -14.99
CA PHE A 227 2.00 -20.79 -13.55
C PHE A 227 0.74 -21.26 -12.83
N THR A 228 0.89 -22.16 -11.85
CA THR A 228 -0.24 -22.61 -11.02
C THR A 228 -0.04 -22.11 -9.60
N THR A 229 -0.99 -21.32 -9.13
CA THR A 229 -1.01 -20.80 -7.75
C THR A 229 -1.24 -21.92 -6.74
N GLY A 230 -0.71 -21.74 -5.53
CA GLY A 230 -0.94 -22.66 -4.41
C GLY A 230 -2.23 -22.39 -3.65
N VAL A 231 -2.37 -23.07 -2.51
CA VAL A 231 -3.50 -22.88 -1.58
C VAL A 231 -3.26 -21.62 -0.75
N PRO A 232 -4.14 -20.61 -0.82
CA PRO A 232 -4.01 -19.42 0.04
C PRO A 232 -4.28 -19.77 1.51
N PRO A 233 -3.74 -19.01 2.45
CA PRO A 233 -4.17 -19.06 3.84
C PRO A 233 -5.69 -18.84 3.95
N PRO A 234 -6.38 -19.45 4.94
CA PRO A 234 -7.80 -19.19 5.15
C PRO A 234 -8.02 -17.72 5.54
N THR A 235 -9.05 -17.12 4.96
CA THR A 235 -9.55 -15.78 5.27
C THR A 235 -10.97 -15.85 5.84
N PRO A 236 -11.47 -14.80 6.49
CA PRO A 236 -12.89 -14.69 6.77
C PRO A 236 -13.72 -14.89 5.49
N PRO A 237 -14.88 -15.57 5.57
CA PRO A 237 -15.75 -15.69 4.41
C PRO A 237 -16.32 -14.33 4.03
N VAL A 238 -16.30 -14.00 2.75
CA VAL A 238 -16.91 -12.78 2.20
C VAL A 238 -18.15 -13.16 1.39
N GLN A 239 -19.31 -12.66 1.81
CA GLN A 239 -20.58 -12.90 1.13
C GLN A 239 -20.97 -11.67 0.34
N ILE A 240 -21.07 -11.80 -0.98
CA ILE A 240 -21.36 -10.69 -1.88
C ILE A 240 -22.83 -10.69 -2.30
N THR A 241 -23.41 -9.50 -2.37
CA THR A 241 -24.70 -9.23 -2.96
C THR A 241 -24.59 -8.09 -3.98
N THR A 242 -24.93 -8.37 -5.23
CA THR A 242 -25.03 -7.36 -6.29
C THR A 242 -26.44 -7.45 -6.87
N PRO A 243 -27.29 -6.42 -6.72
CA PRO A 243 -28.65 -6.45 -7.27
C PRO A 243 -28.62 -6.55 -8.80
N ALA A 244 -29.58 -7.26 -9.37
CA ALA A 244 -29.64 -7.49 -10.81
C ALA A 244 -29.75 -6.18 -11.61
N GLY A 245 -28.91 -6.03 -12.60
CA GLY A 245 -28.87 -4.85 -13.49
C GLY A 245 -28.05 -3.68 -12.96
N LEU A 246 -27.45 -3.78 -11.77
CA LEU A 246 -26.49 -2.82 -11.22
C LEU A 246 -25.06 -3.34 -11.41
N ALA A 247 -24.12 -2.41 -11.56
CA ALA A 247 -22.71 -2.71 -11.72
C ALA A 247 -21.91 -1.83 -10.75
N PRO A 248 -21.16 -2.43 -9.83
CA PRO A 248 -20.28 -1.68 -8.93
C PRO A 248 -19.10 -1.05 -9.68
N GLN A 249 -18.48 -0.06 -9.06
CA GLN A 249 -17.20 0.50 -9.51
C GLN A 249 -16.18 -0.65 -9.68
N PRO A 250 -15.59 -0.84 -10.87
CA PRO A 250 -14.59 -1.88 -11.09
C PRO A 250 -13.37 -1.73 -10.18
N GLY A 251 -12.81 -2.87 -9.75
CA GLY A 251 -11.65 -2.91 -8.88
C GLY A 251 -11.58 -4.18 -8.05
N ILE A 252 -10.85 -4.10 -6.98
CA ILE A 252 -10.72 -5.11 -5.93
C ILE A 252 -11.03 -4.48 -4.58
N GLU A 253 -11.45 -5.30 -3.63
CA GLU A 253 -11.66 -4.86 -2.27
C GLU A 253 -10.51 -5.30 -1.39
N VAL A 254 -9.83 -4.36 -0.71
CA VAL A 254 -8.74 -4.64 0.23
C VAL A 254 -9.28 -4.49 1.65
N PHE A 255 -9.16 -5.57 2.41
CA PHE A 255 -9.62 -5.64 3.79
C PHE A 255 -8.44 -5.68 4.75
N ASP A 256 -8.46 -4.79 5.73
CA ASP A 256 -7.70 -4.98 6.95
C ASP A 256 -8.59 -5.67 7.99
N SER A 257 -8.20 -6.82 8.47
CA SER A 257 -9.03 -7.57 9.39
C SER A 257 -8.63 -7.34 10.84
N ALA A 258 -9.57 -6.83 11.64
CA ALA A 258 -9.53 -6.96 13.07
C ALA A 258 -10.31 -8.23 13.44
N GLU A 259 -9.62 -9.35 13.66
CA GLU A 259 -10.26 -10.54 14.20
C GLU A 259 -10.65 -10.29 15.67
N LEU A 260 -11.83 -9.75 15.89
CA LEU A 260 -12.47 -9.73 17.20
C LEU A 260 -13.44 -10.92 17.32
N GLY A 261 -12.97 -12.11 16.91
CA GLY A 261 -13.67 -13.34 17.19
C GLY A 261 -13.73 -13.57 18.70
N LEU A 262 -14.90 -13.85 19.24
CA LEU A 262 -14.98 -14.33 20.63
C LEU A 262 -14.36 -15.74 20.76
N PRO A 263 -13.44 -15.92 21.71
CA PRO A 263 -12.97 -14.95 22.70
C PRO A 263 -12.03 -13.92 22.10
N LEU A 264 -12.15 -12.69 22.52
CA LEU A 264 -11.47 -11.46 22.12
C LEU A 264 -9.92 -11.51 22.01
N TYR A 265 -9.31 -12.64 22.20
CA TYR A 265 -7.87 -12.88 22.25
C TYR A 265 -7.51 -14.23 21.61
N SER A 266 -8.07 -14.53 20.46
CA SER A 266 -7.48 -15.61 19.67
C SER A 266 -6.15 -15.08 19.11
N PRO A 267 -4.99 -15.59 19.53
CA PRO A 267 -3.69 -15.09 19.04
C PRO A 267 -3.47 -15.46 17.58
N SER A 268 -4.54 -15.78 16.87
CA SER A 268 -4.34 -16.60 15.71
C SER A 268 -3.94 -15.82 14.48
N LEU A 269 -4.34 -14.57 14.20
CA LEU A 269 -4.08 -14.18 12.81
C LEU A 269 -4.25 -12.68 12.51
N ALA A 270 -3.21 -11.90 12.75
CA ALA A 270 -3.10 -10.63 12.05
C ALA A 270 -2.99 -10.92 10.54
N GLN A 271 -3.99 -10.53 9.77
CA GLN A 271 -4.01 -10.73 8.32
C GLN A 271 -4.69 -9.56 7.60
N ALA A 272 -4.28 -9.37 6.35
CA ALA A 272 -4.97 -8.53 5.39
C ALA A 272 -5.19 -9.37 4.12
N PHE A 273 -6.24 -9.07 3.37
CA PHE A 273 -6.53 -9.79 2.15
C PHE A 273 -7.25 -8.91 1.14
N ALA A 274 -7.19 -9.29 -0.13
CA ALA A 274 -7.93 -8.62 -1.19
C ALA A 274 -8.82 -9.63 -1.93
N THR A 275 -10.02 -9.18 -2.31
CA THR A 275 -10.96 -9.98 -3.13
C THR A 275 -11.30 -9.27 -4.42
N ASP A 276 -11.78 -10.03 -5.41
CA ASP A 276 -12.58 -9.44 -6.46
C ASP A 276 -14.00 -9.07 -5.93
N LEU A 277 -14.80 -8.42 -6.77
CA LEU A 277 -16.15 -7.99 -6.40
C LEU A 277 -17.16 -9.15 -6.34
N GLN A 278 -16.73 -10.39 -6.60
CA GLN A 278 -17.47 -11.62 -6.38
C GLN A 278 -17.11 -12.30 -5.06
N GLY A 279 -16.16 -11.73 -4.30
CA GLY A 279 -15.70 -12.26 -3.02
C GLY A 279 -14.60 -13.33 -3.13
N ASN A 280 -14.05 -13.54 -4.31
CA ASN A 280 -12.94 -14.48 -4.49
C ASN A 280 -11.63 -13.86 -4.03
N VAL A 281 -10.90 -14.55 -3.17
CA VAL A 281 -9.63 -14.06 -2.62
C VAL A 281 -8.54 -14.07 -3.70
N LEU A 282 -7.95 -12.89 -3.96
CA LEU A 282 -6.93 -12.64 -4.97
C LEU A 282 -5.53 -12.45 -4.38
N TRP A 283 -5.44 -12.09 -3.12
CA TRP A 283 -4.19 -11.84 -2.42
C TRP A 283 -4.41 -11.94 -0.92
N THR A 284 -3.39 -12.41 -0.19
CA THR A 284 -3.40 -12.51 1.27
C THR A 284 -2.05 -12.12 1.83
N TYR A 285 -2.06 -11.47 2.97
CA TYR A 285 -0.91 -11.34 3.84
C TYR A 285 -1.26 -11.82 5.24
N ARG A 286 -0.38 -12.61 5.83
CA ARG A 286 -0.56 -13.14 7.18
C ARG A 286 0.72 -12.97 7.97
N TYR A 287 0.62 -12.32 9.11
CA TYR A 287 1.71 -12.22 10.05
C TYR A 287 1.78 -13.49 10.90
N SER A 288 2.94 -14.14 10.92
CA SER A 288 3.19 -15.40 11.66
C SER A 288 4.11 -15.24 12.86
N GLY A 289 4.48 -14.00 13.21
CA GLY A 289 5.39 -13.69 14.32
C GLY A 289 4.75 -13.74 15.69
N THR A 290 5.44 -13.21 16.69
CA THR A 290 4.95 -13.02 18.08
C THR A 290 3.71 -12.14 18.09
N PRO A 291 2.83 -12.24 19.11
CA PRO A 291 1.43 -11.88 18.98
C PRO A 291 1.23 -10.47 18.42
N ALA A 292 0.88 -10.41 17.14
CA ALA A 292 0.14 -9.31 16.56
C ALA A 292 -1.24 -9.88 16.22
N ASN A 293 -2.29 -9.26 16.70
CA ASN A 293 -3.65 -9.71 16.43
C ASN A 293 -4.41 -8.75 15.51
N VAL A 294 -3.78 -7.65 15.11
CA VAL A 294 -4.36 -6.62 14.26
C VAL A 294 -3.35 -6.16 13.22
N ILE A 295 -3.81 -6.10 11.97
CA ILE A 295 -3.20 -5.31 10.90
C ILE A 295 -4.18 -4.19 10.59
N THR A 296 -3.84 -2.95 10.93
CA THR A 296 -4.69 -1.81 10.61
C THR A 296 -3.96 -0.47 10.76
N PRO A 297 -3.97 0.36 9.70
CA PRO A 297 -4.43 0.05 8.34
C PRO A 297 -3.38 -0.72 7.53
N ILE A 298 -3.79 -1.16 6.33
CA ILE A 298 -2.88 -1.53 5.23
C ILE A 298 -3.12 -0.59 4.06
N LYS A 299 -2.05 0.02 3.52
CA LYS A 299 -2.15 0.98 2.42
C LYS A 299 -1.15 0.66 1.31
N LEU A 300 -1.61 0.72 0.06
CA LEU A 300 -0.76 0.59 -1.12
C LEU A 300 0.08 1.86 -1.30
N LEU A 301 1.40 1.70 -1.39
CA LEU A 301 2.34 2.77 -1.65
C LEU A 301 2.55 2.98 -3.16
N SER A 302 3.04 4.15 -3.53
CA SER A 302 3.36 4.48 -4.93
C SER A 302 4.49 3.64 -5.54
N ASN A 303 5.31 3.00 -4.70
CA ASN A 303 6.36 2.06 -5.12
C ASN A 303 5.86 0.61 -5.32
N GLY A 304 4.54 0.37 -5.15
CA GLY A 304 3.91 -0.95 -5.31
C GLY A 304 4.01 -1.86 -4.09
N HIS A 305 4.61 -1.39 -3.01
CA HIS A 305 4.62 -2.10 -1.73
C HIS A 305 3.37 -1.77 -0.90
N MET A 306 3.13 -2.55 0.13
CA MET A 306 2.11 -2.28 1.14
C MET A 306 2.78 -1.81 2.43
N LEU A 307 2.29 -0.70 2.98
CA LEU A 307 2.64 -0.27 4.34
C LEU A 307 1.53 -0.68 5.28
N LEU A 308 1.88 -1.22 6.43
CA LEU A 308 0.91 -1.72 7.41
C LEU A 308 1.38 -1.46 8.85
N ASN A 309 0.41 -1.31 9.74
CA ASN A 309 0.64 -1.28 11.17
C ASN A 309 0.32 -2.66 11.77
N LEU A 310 1.30 -3.25 12.42
CA LEU A 310 1.18 -4.51 13.17
C LEU A 310 1.11 -4.18 14.65
N THR A 311 -0.02 -4.44 15.28
CA THR A 311 -0.18 -4.17 16.71
C THR A 311 -1.01 -5.22 17.43
N VAL A 312 -0.97 -5.18 18.76
CA VAL A 312 -1.88 -5.93 19.62
C VAL A 312 -2.91 -4.96 20.15
N THR A 313 -4.17 -5.36 20.12
CA THR A 313 -5.22 -4.57 20.78
C THR A 313 -4.92 -4.54 22.27
N THR A 314 -4.52 -3.39 22.80
CA THR A 314 -4.31 -3.16 24.22
C THR A 314 -5.31 -2.13 24.73
N PRO A 315 -5.73 -2.22 26.00
CA PRO A 315 -6.38 -1.08 26.63
C PRO A 315 -5.46 0.14 26.59
N ALA A 316 -6.00 1.30 26.34
CA ALA A 316 -5.26 2.58 26.22
C ALA A 316 -4.31 2.88 27.42
N THR A 317 -4.52 2.23 28.56
CA THR A 317 -3.73 2.34 29.79
C THR A 317 -3.25 1.00 30.35
N GLY A 318 -3.08 0.02 29.50
CA GLY A 318 -2.45 -1.22 29.94
C GLY A 318 -0.97 -1.01 30.28
N PRO A 319 -0.34 -1.97 31.00
CA PRO A 319 1.11 -1.96 31.16
C PRO A 319 1.77 -2.01 29.76
N PRO A 320 3.02 -1.53 29.62
CA PRO A 320 3.76 -1.65 28.37
C PRO A 320 3.66 -3.07 27.80
N LEU A 321 3.51 -3.18 26.49
CA LEU A 321 3.45 -4.49 25.84
C LEU A 321 4.68 -5.32 26.24
N PRO A 322 4.54 -6.64 26.46
CA PRO A 322 5.68 -7.50 26.76
C PRO A 322 6.77 -7.37 25.68
N PRO A 323 8.06 -7.44 26.04
CA PRO A 323 9.12 -7.46 25.06
C PRO A 323 8.91 -8.54 23.99
N GLY A 324 9.07 -8.17 22.72
CA GLY A 324 8.85 -9.06 21.58
C GLY A 324 7.40 -9.12 21.09
N THR A 325 6.48 -8.33 21.63
CA THR A 325 5.16 -8.10 21.03
C THR A 325 5.32 -7.20 19.80
N ALA A 326 4.71 -7.58 18.68
CA ALA A 326 4.70 -6.74 17.50
C ALA A 326 3.97 -5.42 17.80
N ASN A 327 4.63 -4.32 17.51
CA ASN A 327 4.11 -2.96 17.53
C ASN A 327 5.00 -2.19 16.56
N ASP A 328 4.77 -2.47 15.28
CA ASP A 328 5.70 -2.14 14.21
C ASP A 328 4.94 -1.53 13.04
N ILE A 329 5.51 -0.51 12.42
CA ILE A 329 5.13 -0.11 11.06
C ILE A 329 6.01 -0.94 10.10
N ARG A 330 5.36 -1.66 9.19
CA ARG A 330 6.06 -2.57 8.29
C ARG A 330 5.72 -2.29 6.84
N GLU A 331 6.75 -2.23 6.00
CA GLU A 331 6.62 -2.23 4.55
C GLU A 331 6.88 -3.64 4.03
N ILE A 332 5.96 -4.15 3.22
CA ILE A 332 6.07 -5.47 2.57
C ILE A 332 5.89 -5.34 1.05
N ASP A 333 6.51 -6.26 0.31
CA ASP A 333 6.18 -6.46 -1.10
C ASP A 333 4.92 -7.32 -1.27
N LEU A 334 4.45 -7.52 -2.51
CA LEU A 334 3.25 -8.33 -2.78
C LEU A 334 3.43 -9.81 -2.45
N ALA A 335 4.67 -10.31 -2.38
CA ALA A 335 4.96 -11.67 -1.93
C ALA A 335 4.94 -11.81 -0.40
N GLY A 336 4.79 -10.70 0.33
CA GLY A 336 4.79 -10.66 1.78
C GLY A 336 6.18 -10.60 2.42
N ASN A 337 7.23 -10.37 1.64
CA ASN A 337 8.56 -10.16 2.18
C ASN A 337 8.64 -8.80 2.87
N THR A 338 9.23 -8.77 4.05
CA THR A 338 9.49 -7.51 4.77
C THR A 338 10.59 -6.73 4.05
N ILE A 339 10.27 -5.52 3.61
CA ILE A 339 11.19 -4.57 2.98
C ILE A 339 11.79 -3.65 4.04
N HIS A 340 10.94 -3.07 4.87
CA HIS A 340 11.32 -2.28 6.04
C HIS A 340 10.48 -2.67 7.24
N ASP A 341 11.07 -2.53 8.42
CA ASP A 341 10.41 -2.78 9.70
C ASP A 341 10.84 -1.70 10.69
N LEU A 342 9.86 -0.97 11.22
CA LEU A 342 10.07 0.09 12.21
C LEU A 342 9.39 -0.31 13.53
N PRO A 343 10.09 -1.02 14.43
CA PRO A 343 9.58 -1.25 15.77
C PRO A 343 9.40 0.07 16.53
N LEU A 344 8.35 0.15 17.35
CA LEU A 344 8.07 1.34 18.18
C LEU A 344 9.28 1.72 19.06
N SER A 345 10.00 0.73 19.57
CA SER A 345 11.22 0.95 20.36
C SER A 345 12.33 1.66 19.58
N THR A 346 12.44 1.37 18.28
CA THR A 346 13.37 2.04 17.37
C THR A 346 12.95 3.48 17.13
N LEU A 347 11.66 3.73 16.91
CA LEU A 347 11.16 5.10 16.77
C LEU A 347 11.36 5.91 18.06
N ASN A 348 11.08 5.36 19.23
CA ASN A 348 11.34 6.02 20.52
C ASN A 348 12.82 6.38 20.71
N ALA A 349 13.73 5.47 20.36
CA ALA A 349 15.17 5.77 20.40
C ALA A 349 15.57 6.89 19.42
N SER A 350 14.97 6.89 18.23
CA SER A 350 15.19 7.91 17.21
C SER A 350 14.63 9.28 17.63
N LEU A 351 13.46 9.32 18.25
CA LEU A 351 12.87 10.55 18.83
C LEU A 351 13.80 11.18 19.87
N ALA A 352 14.31 10.37 20.81
CA ALA A 352 15.24 10.85 21.81
C ALA A 352 16.54 11.39 21.20
N ALA A 353 17.07 10.73 20.17
CA ALA A 353 18.29 11.15 19.46
C ALA A 353 18.08 12.40 18.60
N SER A 354 16.85 12.65 18.12
CA SER A 354 16.49 13.79 17.25
C SER A 354 16.03 15.04 18.04
N GLY A 355 16.13 15.02 19.36
CA GLY A 355 15.80 16.17 20.21
C GLY A 355 14.38 16.16 20.78
N PHE A 356 13.58 15.12 20.53
CA PHE A 356 12.23 14.94 21.06
C PHE A 356 12.20 14.04 22.31
N ALA A 357 13.21 14.18 23.19
CA ALA A 357 13.40 13.30 24.36
C ALA A 357 12.23 13.32 25.37
N GLY A 358 11.35 14.34 25.31
CA GLY A 358 10.13 14.39 26.12
C GLY A 358 8.98 13.52 25.62
N ILE A 359 9.10 12.96 24.40
CA ILE A 359 8.09 12.10 23.77
C ILE A 359 8.49 10.66 23.95
N THR A 360 7.63 9.88 24.59
CA THR A 360 7.76 8.42 24.69
C THR A 360 6.44 7.80 24.24
N LEU A 361 6.49 7.17 23.09
CA LEU A 361 5.32 6.55 22.49
C LEU A 361 5.07 5.19 23.15
N TYR A 362 3.81 4.89 23.33
CA TYR A 362 3.31 3.68 23.96
C TYR A 362 2.88 2.62 22.93
N ALA A 363 2.20 3.07 21.85
CA ALA A 363 1.77 2.23 20.74
C ALA A 363 1.69 3.06 19.46
N PHE A 364 1.89 2.42 18.29
CA PHE A 364 1.34 2.95 17.05
C PHE A 364 -0.18 2.84 17.10
N SER A 365 -0.85 3.83 16.53
CA SER A 365 -2.29 3.88 16.46
C SER A 365 -2.80 3.54 15.05
N ARG A 366 -4.02 3.89 14.73
CA ARG A 366 -4.86 3.30 13.68
C ARG A 366 -4.73 3.95 12.31
N ASP A 367 -3.77 4.87 12.13
CA ASP A 367 -3.53 5.46 10.81
C ASP A 367 -2.09 5.95 10.61
N PHE A 368 -1.75 6.13 9.35
CA PHE A 368 -0.51 6.75 8.89
C PHE A 368 -0.68 7.34 7.50
N LEU A 369 0.20 8.26 7.12
CA LEU A 369 0.25 8.85 5.78
C LEU A 369 1.62 8.61 5.15
N ALA A 370 1.63 8.32 3.86
CA ALA A 370 2.80 8.49 3.00
C ALA A 370 2.64 9.82 2.26
N LEU A 371 3.59 10.73 2.43
CA LEU A 371 3.54 12.08 1.88
C LEU A 371 4.19 12.17 0.50
N PRO A 372 3.81 13.14 -0.34
CA PRO A 372 4.40 13.31 -1.68
C PRO A 372 5.91 13.61 -1.67
N ASN A 373 6.46 14.13 -0.58
CA ASN A 373 7.89 14.40 -0.41
C ASN A 373 8.71 13.15 -0.01
N GLY A 374 8.05 11.99 0.16
CA GLY A 374 8.67 10.73 0.58
C GLY A 374 8.75 10.54 2.09
N HIS A 375 8.22 11.47 2.88
CA HIS A 375 8.07 11.31 4.33
C HIS A 375 6.86 10.44 4.68
N PHE A 376 6.81 10.02 5.94
CA PHE A 376 5.64 9.38 6.53
C PHE A 376 5.20 10.14 7.78
N VAL A 377 3.90 10.25 7.98
CA VAL A 377 3.34 10.72 9.26
C VAL A 377 2.69 9.53 9.96
N PHE A 378 3.22 9.15 11.10
CA PHE A 378 2.68 8.07 11.93
C PHE A 378 1.82 8.63 13.05
N LEU A 379 0.66 8.03 13.23
CA LEU A 379 -0.17 8.23 14.40
C LEU A 379 0.27 7.24 15.49
N ALA A 380 0.50 7.77 16.69
CA ALA A 380 0.92 6.98 17.85
C ALA A 380 0.27 7.52 19.12
N THR A 381 0.29 6.75 20.19
CA THR A 381 -0.27 7.10 21.49
C THR A 381 0.84 7.26 22.51
N MET A 382 0.75 8.27 23.36
CA MET A 382 1.56 8.43 24.57
C MET A 382 0.67 8.54 25.81
N ALA A 383 1.20 8.25 26.98
CA ALA A 383 0.51 8.40 28.24
C ALA A 383 1.24 9.40 29.16
N GLN A 384 0.47 10.22 29.85
CA GLN A 384 0.96 11.14 30.86
C GLN A 384 0.17 10.99 32.17
N GLN A 385 0.83 11.29 33.30
CA GLN A 385 0.15 11.38 34.57
C GLN A 385 -0.31 12.82 34.82
N GLU A 386 -1.61 12.98 34.96
CA GLU A 386 -2.26 14.27 35.19
C GLU A 386 -2.87 14.34 36.58
N SER A 387 -2.87 15.52 37.19
CA SER A 387 -3.35 15.70 38.53
C SER A 387 -4.47 16.75 38.62
N ASN A 388 -5.47 16.42 39.43
CA ASN A 388 -6.58 17.34 39.75
C ASN A 388 -7.39 17.81 38.53
N LEU A 389 -7.56 16.94 37.54
CA LEU A 389 -8.45 17.21 36.40
C LEU A 389 -9.90 17.37 36.89
N THR A 390 -10.66 18.20 36.17
CA THR A 390 -12.07 18.45 36.48
C THR A 390 -12.86 17.14 36.51
N GLY A 391 -13.48 16.81 37.63
CA GLY A 391 -14.22 15.56 37.84
C GLY A 391 -13.35 14.38 38.30
N PHE A 392 -12.01 14.47 38.29
CA PHE A 392 -11.08 13.39 38.63
C PHE A 392 -10.04 13.86 39.66
N PRO A 393 -10.37 13.81 40.96
CA PRO A 393 -9.44 14.21 42.02
C PRO A 393 -8.27 13.22 42.12
N GLY A 394 -7.08 13.75 42.43
CA GLY A 394 -5.86 12.94 42.55
C GLY A 394 -5.09 12.89 41.22
N THR A 395 -4.23 11.87 41.10
CA THR A 395 -3.43 11.63 39.88
C THR A 395 -4.07 10.52 39.07
N VAL A 396 -4.23 10.71 37.78
CA VAL A 396 -4.79 9.77 36.82
C VAL A 396 -3.86 9.63 35.61
N ASP A 397 -3.81 8.43 35.02
CA ASP A 397 -3.13 8.22 33.75
C ASP A 397 -4.06 8.68 32.62
N VAL A 398 -3.53 9.44 31.67
CA VAL A 398 -4.21 9.96 30.50
C VAL A 398 -3.47 9.49 29.25
N ALA A 399 -4.19 8.88 28.32
CA ALA A 399 -3.69 8.53 26.99
C ALA A 399 -4.13 9.57 25.97
N GLY A 400 -3.16 10.16 25.29
CA GLY A 400 -3.35 11.11 24.20
C GLY A 400 -2.55 10.69 22.97
N ASP A 401 -2.81 11.33 21.85
CA ASP A 401 -2.22 10.96 20.57
C ASP A 401 -1.09 11.90 20.16
N VAL A 402 -0.16 11.33 19.39
CA VAL A 402 1.03 12.02 18.87
C VAL A 402 1.14 11.72 17.37
N LEU A 403 1.40 12.75 16.58
CA LEU A 403 1.80 12.65 15.19
C LEU A 403 3.31 12.79 15.11
N VAL A 404 3.95 11.87 14.39
CA VAL A 404 5.40 11.88 14.14
C VAL A 404 5.65 11.88 12.66
N ASP A 405 6.18 12.98 12.12
CA ASP A 405 6.70 13.05 10.75
C ASP A 405 8.12 12.49 10.74
N VAL A 406 8.38 11.55 9.85
CA VAL A 406 9.69 10.94 9.66
C VAL A 406 10.10 11.01 8.19
N ASP A 407 11.40 11.16 7.94
CA ASP A 407 11.95 11.08 6.60
C ASP A 407 11.92 9.62 6.03
N GLN A 408 12.38 9.46 4.80
CA GLN A 408 12.46 8.15 4.12
C GLN A 408 13.39 7.13 4.82
N ASN A 409 14.19 7.57 5.82
CA ASN A 409 15.03 6.72 6.66
C ASN A 409 14.44 6.52 8.05
N TYR A 410 13.16 6.90 8.24
CA TYR A 410 12.44 6.87 9.51
C TYR A 410 13.06 7.73 10.62
N LYS A 411 13.78 8.79 10.26
CA LYS A 411 14.29 9.76 11.22
C LYS A 411 13.21 10.82 11.49
N PRO A 412 12.84 11.08 12.77
CA PRO A 412 11.86 12.10 13.11
C PRO A 412 12.36 13.51 12.79
N ASP A 413 11.53 14.29 12.08
CA ASP A 413 11.80 15.67 11.74
C ASP A 413 10.77 16.63 12.35
N TRP A 414 9.54 16.18 12.63
CA TRP A 414 8.49 16.97 13.26
C TRP A 414 7.60 16.10 14.16
N VAL A 415 7.14 16.66 15.27
CA VAL A 415 6.27 15.98 16.23
C VAL A 415 5.18 16.92 16.70
N TRP A 416 3.97 16.39 16.84
CA TRP A 416 2.81 17.12 17.38
C TRP A 416 2.09 16.24 18.40
N SER A 417 1.71 16.81 19.54
CA SER A 417 1.03 16.10 20.62
C SER A 417 -0.29 16.75 20.97
N THR A 418 -1.33 15.95 21.19
CA THR A 418 -2.63 16.45 21.68
C THR A 418 -2.51 17.14 23.03
N PHE A 419 -1.57 16.72 23.89
CA PHE A 419 -1.33 17.33 25.20
C PHE A 419 -0.87 18.78 25.12
N ASP A 420 -0.20 19.16 24.05
CA ASP A 420 0.32 20.52 23.86
C ASP A 420 -0.70 21.47 23.22
N HIS A 421 -1.78 20.93 22.61
CA HIS A 421 -2.63 21.69 21.70
C HIS A 421 -4.13 21.65 22.04
N LEU A 422 -4.58 20.72 22.89
CA LEU A 422 -5.98 20.57 23.26
C LEU A 422 -6.18 20.77 24.78
N ASP A 423 -7.42 21.13 25.16
CA ASP A 423 -7.77 21.30 26.57
C ASP A 423 -8.12 19.92 27.19
N LEU A 424 -7.29 19.49 28.13
CA LEU A 424 -7.50 18.25 28.89
C LEU A 424 -8.82 18.19 29.67
N ASN A 425 -9.44 19.34 29.97
CA ASN A 425 -10.73 19.39 30.63
C ASN A 425 -11.91 19.14 29.67
N ARG A 426 -11.65 19.10 28.35
CA ARG A 426 -12.64 18.67 27.37
C ARG A 426 -12.55 17.16 27.19
N HIS A 427 -13.54 16.45 27.68
CA HIS A 427 -13.64 15.00 27.60
C HIS A 427 -15.12 14.59 27.44
N PRO A 428 -15.68 14.69 26.22
CA PRO A 428 -17.09 14.38 25.95
C PRO A 428 -17.45 12.91 26.22
N TYR A 429 -16.46 12.01 26.18
CA TYR A 429 -16.62 10.59 26.49
C TYR A 429 -16.15 10.24 27.90
N GLN A 430 -16.42 9.01 28.32
CA GLN A 430 -15.99 8.50 29.62
C GLN A 430 -14.45 8.51 29.71
N PHE A 431 -13.93 9.25 30.66
CA PHE A 431 -12.51 9.56 30.89
C PHE A 431 -12.18 9.37 32.38
N PRO A 432 -10.97 9.02 32.81
CA PRO A 432 -9.82 8.54 32.07
C PRO A 432 -9.92 7.03 31.79
N PRO A 433 -9.04 6.41 31.00
CA PRO A 433 -7.73 6.94 30.60
C PRO A 433 -7.67 7.47 29.17
N ASP A 434 -8.59 7.08 28.28
CA ASP A 434 -8.55 7.27 26.86
C ASP A 434 -9.18 8.62 26.47
N TRP A 435 -8.31 9.64 26.31
CA TRP A 435 -8.76 11.01 26.14
C TRP A 435 -9.07 11.40 24.70
N THR A 436 -8.25 10.97 23.75
CA THR A 436 -8.37 11.42 22.35
C THR A 436 -8.76 10.33 21.38
N HIS A 437 -8.13 9.16 21.41
CA HIS A 437 -8.48 7.99 20.60
C HIS A 437 -8.62 8.33 19.13
N SER A 438 -7.56 8.89 18.54
CA SER A 438 -7.61 9.35 17.15
C SER A 438 -7.46 8.19 16.17
N ASP A 439 -8.14 8.28 15.01
CA ASP A 439 -8.32 7.14 14.12
C ASP A 439 -8.02 7.40 12.65
N ALA A 440 -7.96 8.67 12.20
CA ALA A 440 -7.74 8.95 10.79
C ALA A 440 -6.93 10.23 10.55
N LEU A 441 -6.15 10.19 9.47
CA LEU A 441 -5.31 11.27 9.00
C LEU A 441 -5.55 11.53 7.51
N LEU A 442 -5.65 12.82 7.12
CA LEU A 442 -5.58 13.23 5.72
C LEU A 442 -4.50 14.31 5.53
N TYR A 443 -3.89 14.27 4.36
CA TYR A 443 -2.96 15.29 3.91
C TYR A 443 -3.64 16.19 2.88
N SER A 444 -3.70 17.48 3.16
CA SER A 444 -4.25 18.52 2.29
C SER A 444 -3.17 18.96 1.30
N THR A 445 -3.31 18.56 0.04
CA THR A 445 -2.29 18.79 -1.00
C THR A 445 -2.20 20.23 -1.48
N ASP A 446 -3.21 21.05 -1.24
CA ASP A 446 -3.28 22.46 -1.65
C ASP A 446 -2.47 23.38 -0.73
N ASP A 447 -2.41 23.08 0.57
CA ASP A 447 -1.71 23.91 1.56
C ASP A 447 -0.66 23.17 2.40
N GLY A 448 -0.49 21.86 2.18
CA GLY A 448 0.50 21.04 2.86
C GLY A 448 0.20 20.79 4.33
N ASN A 449 -1.04 20.92 4.75
CA ASN A 449 -1.49 20.75 6.14
C ASN A 449 -2.11 19.36 6.39
N LEU A 450 -2.35 19.04 7.65
CA LEU A 450 -2.97 17.77 8.06
C LEU A 450 -4.39 18.00 8.58
N LEU A 451 -5.31 17.09 8.22
CA LEU A 451 -6.57 16.90 8.90
C LEU A 451 -6.45 15.66 9.80
N PHE A 452 -6.93 15.76 11.02
CA PHE A 452 -6.76 14.77 12.06
C PHE A 452 -8.09 14.50 12.76
N SER A 453 -8.62 13.29 12.63
CA SER A 453 -9.86 12.84 13.26
C SER A 453 -9.59 12.38 14.68
N ILE A 454 -10.16 13.09 15.64
CA ILE A 454 -10.00 12.83 17.08
C ILE A 454 -11.34 12.31 17.62
N ARG A 455 -11.50 10.98 17.64
CA ARG A 455 -12.74 10.27 17.96
C ARG A 455 -13.39 10.74 19.27
N ASN A 456 -12.64 10.64 20.36
CA ASN A 456 -13.17 10.95 21.70
C ASN A 456 -13.33 12.46 21.97
N GLN A 457 -13.02 13.31 20.99
CA GLN A 457 -13.30 14.73 21.03
C GLN A 457 -14.47 15.12 20.13
N ASN A 458 -15.00 14.21 19.29
CA ASN A 458 -15.98 14.51 18.24
C ASN A 458 -15.52 15.65 17.34
N TRP A 459 -14.22 15.69 17.04
CA TRP A 459 -13.59 16.73 16.23
C TRP A 459 -12.72 16.17 15.14
N ILE A 460 -12.78 16.84 14.00
CA ILE A 460 -11.71 16.80 13.00
C ILE A 460 -10.99 18.12 13.11
N VAL A 461 -9.67 18.10 13.31
CA VAL A 461 -8.87 19.32 13.43
C VAL A 461 -7.94 19.48 12.24
N LYS A 462 -7.72 20.73 11.79
CA LYS A 462 -6.68 21.04 10.82
C LYS A 462 -5.46 21.61 11.55
N ILE A 463 -4.30 21.06 11.23
CA ILE A 463 -3.03 21.36 11.87
C ILE A 463 -2.14 22.08 10.87
N ASP A 464 -1.53 23.20 11.27
CA ASP A 464 -0.50 23.91 10.51
C ASP A 464 0.78 23.07 10.43
N PHE A 465 0.82 22.17 9.46
CA PHE A 465 1.91 21.22 9.24
C PHE A 465 2.90 21.72 8.18
N GLN A 466 2.41 22.26 7.07
CA GLN A 466 3.19 22.81 5.94
C GLN A 466 4.38 21.91 5.54
N ASN A 467 4.12 20.64 5.28
CA ASN A 467 5.13 19.62 4.94
C ASN A 467 6.25 19.47 5.98
N GLY A 468 5.92 19.52 7.27
CA GLY A 468 6.87 19.40 8.38
C GLY A 468 7.54 20.71 8.81
N THR A 469 7.17 21.86 8.23
CA THR A 469 7.75 23.18 8.57
C THR A 469 6.79 24.08 9.31
N GLY A 470 5.53 23.69 9.45
CA GLY A 470 4.49 24.46 10.11
C GLY A 470 4.66 24.55 11.62
N SER A 471 3.92 25.47 12.21
CA SER A 471 3.99 25.77 13.65
C SER A 471 3.33 24.69 14.54
N GLY A 472 2.55 23.78 13.97
CA GLY A 472 1.72 22.84 14.71
C GLY A 472 0.44 23.46 15.28
N ALA A 473 0.14 24.73 15.02
CA ALA A 473 -1.07 25.35 15.53
C ALA A 473 -2.33 24.64 15.00
N VAL A 474 -3.34 24.47 15.85
CA VAL A 474 -4.67 24.05 15.42
C VAL A 474 -5.32 25.23 14.69
N LEU A 475 -5.49 25.10 13.37
CA LEU A 475 -6.06 26.14 12.52
C LEU A 475 -7.58 26.25 12.68
N TRP A 476 -8.23 25.11 12.88
CA TRP A 476 -9.66 25.01 13.17
C TRP A 476 -10.06 23.61 13.69
N ARG A 477 -11.27 23.55 14.26
CA ARG A 477 -11.94 22.35 14.76
C ARG A 477 -13.31 22.24 14.10
N LEU A 478 -13.55 21.14 13.41
CA LEU A 478 -14.84 20.78 12.80
C LEU A 478 -15.54 19.75 13.69
N GLY A 479 -16.82 19.94 13.97
CA GLY A 479 -17.63 19.06 14.81
C GLY A 479 -18.36 19.83 15.90
N GLU A 480 -19.07 19.12 16.77
CA GLU A 480 -19.87 19.70 17.83
C GLU A 480 -19.03 20.55 18.78
N GLY A 481 -19.49 21.78 19.03
CA GLY A 481 -18.76 22.76 19.87
C GLY A 481 -17.41 23.21 19.31
N GLY A 482 -17.11 22.95 18.03
CA GLY A 482 -15.93 23.41 17.31
C GLY A 482 -16.09 24.83 16.74
N ASP A 483 -15.34 25.12 15.68
CA ASP A 483 -15.25 26.48 15.10
C ASP A 483 -16.25 26.71 13.95
N PHE A 484 -17.04 25.71 13.56
CA PHE A 484 -17.93 25.74 12.41
C PHE A 484 -19.39 25.75 12.79
N GLN A 485 -20.21 26.47 11.99
CA GLN A 485 -21.66 26.35 12.04
C GLN A 485 -22.14 25.24 11.12
N LEU A 486 -22.96 24.31 11.64
CA LEU A 486 -23.63 23.31 10.82
C LEU A 486 -24.77 23.93 10.04
N LEU A 487 -24.79 23.70 8.72
CA LEU A 487 -25.87 24.09 7.81
C LEU A 487 -26.51 22.85 7.19
N GLY A 488 -27.82 22.89 6.93
CA GLY A 488 -28.54 21.77 6.32
C GLY A 488 -28.83 20.59 7.24
N GLY A 489 -28.39 20.65 8.48
CA GLY A 489 -28.63 19.70 9.54
C GLY A 489 -29.13 20.36 10.82
N VAL A 490 -29.38 19.56 11.86
CA VAL A 490 -29.83 20.00 13.20
C VAL A 490 -28.66 19.94 14.17
N ASP A 491 -28.17 21.09 14.59
CA ASP A 491 -27.15 21.20 15.64
C ASP A 491 -27.80 20.96 17.03
N PRO A 492 -27.25 20.10 17.91
CA PRO A 492 -26.03 19.32 17.74
C PRO A 492 -26.23 17.92 17.12
N THR A 493 -27.45 17.46 16.89
CA THR A 493 -27.77 16.03 16.63
C THR A 493 -27.24 15.49 15.31
N ASP A 494 -27.03 16.33 14.32
CA ASP A 494 -26.57 15.94 12.98
C ASP A 494 -25.07 16.27 12.75
N TRP A 495 -24.30 16.51 13.82
CA TRP A 495 -22.85 16.38 13.80
C TRP A 495 -22.45 14.90 13.95
N PHE A 496 -21.24 14.58 13.52
CA PHE A 496 -20.65 13.26 13.76
C PHE A 496 -20.21 13.08 15.22
N TYR A 497 -20.31 11.86 15.72
CA TYR A 497 -19.96 11.46 17.09
C TYR A 497 -19.13 10.18 17.08
N ALA A 498 -18.00 10.18 17.76
CA ALA A 498 -17.03 9.06 17.77
C ALA A 498 -16.60 8.65 16.36
N GLN A 499 -16.46 9.61 15.46
CA GLN A 499 -16.14 9.39 14.06
C GLN A 499 -14.81 8.65 13.86
N HIS A 500 -14.73 7.84 12.81
CA HIS A 500 -13.53 7.12 12.39
C HIS A 500 -13.00 7.61 11.05
N GLY A 501 -13.06 6.77 10.01
CA GLY A 501 -12.48 7.05 8.71
C GLY A 501 -13.09 8.27 8.01
N MET A 502 -12.24 9.09 7.45
CA MET A 502 -12.62 10.26 6.66
C MET A 502 -11.83 10.28 5.34
N ASN A 503 -12.41 10.92 4.32
CA ASN A 503 -11.71 11.13 3.05
C ASN A 503 -12.17 12.42 2.35
N PHE A 504 -11.28 13.00 1.52
CA PHE A 504 -11.68 14.09 0.65
C PHE A 504 -12.57 13.57 -0.49
N PHE A 505 -13.77 14.14 -0.64
CA PHE A 505 -14.68 13.89 -1.76
C PHE A 505 -14.46 14.88 -2.90
N SER A 506 -13.87 16.02 -2.60
CA SER A 506 -13.36 16.95 -3.60
C SER A 506 -12.02 17.53 -3.18
N ALA A 507 -11.24 18.00 -4.15
CA ALA A 507 -10.02 18.76 -3.83
C ALA A 507 -10.39 20.05 -3.09
N ASN A 508 -9.58 20.45 -2.13
CA ASN A 508 -9.69 21.76 -1.52
C ASN A 508 -9.42 22.82 -2.59
N THR A 509 -10.34 23.74 -2.75
CA THR A 509 -10.19 24.84 -3.72
C THR A 509 -10.54 26.15 -3.00
N SER A 510 -9.53 26.96 -2.73
CA SER A 510 -9.69 28.24 -2.04
C SER A 510 -10.36 28.15 -0.66
N GLY A 511 -10.08 27.06 0.07
CA GLY A 511 -10.63 26.81 1.39
C GLY A 511 -12.03 26.19 1.40
N GLN A 512 -12.47 25.60 0.28
CA GLN A 512 -13.72 24.84 0.20
C GLN A 512 -13.45 23.44 -0.33
N PHE A 513 -14.02 22.43 0.34
CA PHE A 513 -13.91 21.02 -0.06
C PHE A 513 -15.06 20.19 0.52
N GLU A 514 -15.38 19.09 -0.12
CA GLU A 514 -16.27 18.07 0.42
C GLU A 514 -15.46 17.02 1.18
N LEU A 515 -15.95 16.67 2.38
CA LEU A 515 -15.35 15.71 3.29
C LEU A 515 -16.36 14.61 3.59
N GLY A 516 -16.01 13.37 3.22
CA GLY A 516 -16.72 12.17 3.67
C GLY A 516 -16.24 11.80 5.06
N VAL A 517 -17.16 11.46 5.97
CA VAL A 517 -16.89 11.07 7.36
C VAL A 517 -17.72 9.83 7.70
N PHE A 518 -17.07 8.81 8.24
CA PHE A 518 -17.78 7.71 8.90
C PHE A 518 -18.01 8.08 10.36
N ASP A 519 -19.26 8.04 10.77
CA ASP A 519 -19.72 8.42 12.08
C ASP A 519 -20.29 7.19 12.80
N ASP A 520 -19.63 6.73 13.87
CA ASP A 520 -20.11 5.62 14.68
C ASP A 520 -21.45 5.98 15.34
N GLY A 521 -21.60 7.23 15.76
CA GLY A 521 -22.78 7.74 16.44
C GLY A 521 -22.87 7.39 17.93
N ASP A 522 -21.73 7.04 18.55
CA ASP A 522 -21.69 6.73 19.98
C ASP A 522 -21.99 7.99 20.81
N ASP A 523 -22.81 7.79 21.84
CA ASP A 523 -23.20 8.88 22.76
C ASP A 523 -23.82 10.12 22.06
N ARG A 524 -24.36 9.95 20.84
CA ARG A 524 -25.03 11.02 20.08
C ARG A 524 -26.14 11.65 20.92
N PRO A 525 -26.21 12.98 21.02
CA PRO A 525 -27.32 13.67 21.69
C PRO A 525 -28.67 13.33 21.06
N VAL A 526 -29.68 13.16 21.89
CA VAL A 526 -31.05 12.92 21.42
C VAL A 526 -31.93 14.16 21.64
N PRO A 527 -32.93 14.42 20.78
CA PRO A 527 -33.76 15.63 20.85
C PRO A 527 -34.49 15.84 22.19
N GLN A 528 -34.74 14.75 22.94
CA GLN A 528 -35.40 14.78 24.24
C GLN A 528 -34.43 15.12 25.39
N GLY A 529 -33.14 15.32 25.08
CA GLY A 529 -32.05 15.50 26.04
C GLY A 529 -31.45 14.17 26.50
N GLY A 530 -30.13 14.19 26.77
CA GLY A 530 -29.31 13.00 27.04
C GLY A 530 -28.69 12.43 25.77
N ILE A 531 -28.22 11.18 25.82
CA ILE A 531 -27.49 10.50 24.74
C ILE A 531 -28.20 9.21 24.33
N CYS A 532 -27.94 8.75 23.11
CA CYS A 532 -28.43 7.46 22.60
C CYS A 532 -27.89 6.27 23.41
N GLY A 533 -28.51 5.11 23.28
CA GLY A 533 -28.03 3.85 23.86
C GLY A 533 -28.22 3.68 25.38
N VAL A 534 -28.55 4.74 26.11
CA VAL A 534 -28.84 4.64 27.53
C VAL A 534 -30.29 4.18 27.79
N ALA A 535 -30.56 3.66 28.98
CA ALA A 535 -31.89 3.13 29.32
C ALA A 535 -32.98 4.21 29.13
N GLY A 536 -33.95 3.91 28.25
CA GLY A 536 -35.07 4.80 27.92
C GLY A 536 -34.81 5.78 26.77
N ALA A 537 -33.58 5.85 26.24
CA ALA A 537 -33.26 6.60 25.05
C ALA A 537 -33.33 5.71 23.78
N PRO A 538 -33.40 6.31 22.58
CA PRO A 538 -33.23 5.58 21.33
C PRO A 538 -31.88 4.85 21.25
N ALA A 539 -31.81 3.77 20.46
CA ALA A 539 -30.53 3.13 20.13
C ALA A 539 -29.63 4.11 19.34
N CYS A 540 -28.31 3.97 19.52
CA CYS A 540 -27.36 4.65 18.66
C CYS A 540 -27.40 4.08 17.23
N TYR A 541 -26.95 4.86 16.27
CA TYR A 541 -26.90 4.48 14.86
C TYR A 541 -25.67 5.13 14.19
N SER A 542 -25.10 4.43 13.24
CA SER A 542 -23.97 4.94 12.45
C SER A 542 -24.44 5.61 11.16
N THR A 543 -23.64 6.56 10.68
CA THR A 543 -23.94 7.30 9.45
C THR A 543 -22.70 7.42 8.54
N ALA A 544 -22.96 7.54 7.25
CA ALA A 544 -21.97 8.05 6.29
C ALA A 544 -22.38 9.48 5.94
N GLU A 545 -21.53 10.44 6.24
CA GLU A 545 -21.80 11.85 6.06
C GLU A 545 -20.89 12.46 5.00
N VAL A 546 -21.43 13.42 4.23
CA VAL A 546 -20.65 14.29 3.35
C VAL A 546 -20.92 15.73 3.75
N LEU A 547 -19.87 16.43 4.14
CA LEU A 547 -19.89 17.82 4.56
C LEU A 547 -19.17 18.69 3.54
N LEU A 548 -19.83 19.73 3.02
CA LEU A 548 -19.14 20.83 2.32
C LEU A 548 -18.57 21.78 3.38
N VAL A 549 -17.28 21.76 3.54
CA VAL A 549 -16.53 22.57 4.49
C VAL A 549 -16.07 23.85 3.82
N ASP A 550 -16.41 25.01 4.39
CA ASP A 550 -15.89 26.33 4.01
C ASP A 550 -15.02 26.87 5.16
N GLU A 551 -13.72 26.80 4.96
CA GLU A 551 -12.72 27.23 5.96
C GLU A 551 -12.76 28.74 6.23
N THR A 552 -13.17 29.53 5.25
CA THR A 552 -13.24 31.00 5.37
C THR A 552 -14.50 31.45 6.10
N ALA A 553 -15.66 30.92 5.68
CA ALA A 553 -16.94 31.24 6.30
C ALA A 553 -17.15 30.55 7.64
N LYS A 554 -16.34 29.51 7.94
CA LYS A 554 -16.51 28.61 9.09
C LYS A 554 -17.91 27.98 9.09
N THR A 555 -18.31 27.43 7.94
CA THR A 555 -19.55 26.69 7.79
C THR A 555 -19.27 25.27 7.30
N ALA A 556 -20.05 24.31 7.80
CA ALA A 556 -20.10 22.94 7.31
C ALA A 556 -21.53 22.66 6.86
N THR A 557 -21.73 22.46 5.57
CA THR A 557 -23.04 22.17 5.03
C THR A 557 -23.20 20.67 4.84
N LEU A 558 -24.20 20.08 5.49
CA LEU A 558 -24.53 18.66 5.31
C LEU A 558 -25.08 18.44 3.90
N MET A 559 -24.28 17.79 3.05
CA MET A 559 -24.60 17.54 1.65
C MET A 559 -25.27 16.17 1.46
N HIS A 560 -24.84 15.18 2.24
CA HIS A 560 -25.38 13.83 2.25
C HIS A 560 -25.26 13.21 3.65
N HIS A 561 -26.28 12.46 4.04
CA HIS A 561 -26.39 11.84 5.37
C HIS A 561 -27.11 10.50 5.26
N TYR A 562 -26.36 9.44 5.06
CA TYR A 562 -26.93 8.08 5.09
C TYR A 562 -27.05 7.59 6.53
N VAL A 563 -28.26 7.53 7.03
CA VAL A 563 -28.59 6.98 8.35
C VAL A 563 -28.78 5.48 8.20
N ALA A 564 -27.82 4.72 8.69
CA ALA A 564 -27.83 3.26 8.55
C ALA A 564 -28.90 2.61 9.43
N PRO A 565 -29.43 1.42 9.04
CA PRO A 565 -30.29 0.62 9.90
C PRO A 565 -29.61 0.28 11.23
N ALA A 566 -30.37 0.17 12.30
CA ALA A 566 -29.84 -0.15 13.64
C ALA A 566 -29.00 -1.45 13.69
N SER A 567 -29.24 -2.39 12.77
CA SER A 567 -28.42 -3.61 12.63
C SER A 567 -27.01 -3.34 12.05
N TYR A 568 -26.77 -2.17 11.47
CA TYR A 568 -25.48 -1.75 10.91
C TYR A 568 -24.72 -0.82 11.86
N TYR A 569 -25.26 -0.56 13.05
CA TYR A 569 -24.56 0.22 14.05
C TYR A 569 -23.18 -0.38 14.32
N SER A 570 -22.16 0.42 14.09
CA SER A 570 -20.75 0.09 14.28
C SER A 570 -20.17 1.03 15.33
N PHE A 571 -19.84 0.49 16.48
CA PHE A 571 -19.35 1.27 17.63
C PHE A 571 -17.83 1.54 17.56
N PHE A 572 -17.18 1.08 16.50
CA PHE A 572 -15.77 1.39 16.19
C PHE A 572 -15.43 1.02 14.75
N GLY A 573 -14.37 1.66 14.20
CA GLY A 573 -13.88 1.42 12.86
C GLY A 573 -14.84 1.90 11.78
N GLY A 574 -14.49 1.67 10.56
CA GLY A 574 -15.29 2.08 9.40
C GLY A 574 -14.71 3.26 8.64
N GLN A 575 -15.21 3.44 7.42
CA GLN A 575 -14.72 4.43 6.48
C GLN A 575 -15.83 4.87 5.54
N THR A 576 -15.71 6.09 5.00
CA THR A 576 -16.59 6.62 3.96
C THR A 576 -15.75 7.17 2.82
N ASP A 577 -15.89 6.59 1.61
CA ASP A 577 -15.09 6.91 0.43
C ASP A 577 -15.94 7.28 -0.77
N LEU A 578 -15.47 8.22 -1.59
CA LEU A 578 -16.04 8.52 -2.90
C LEU A 578 -15.39 7.65 -3.96
N LEU A 579 -16.18 6.88 -4.67
CA LEU A 579 -15.71 6.05 -5.77
C LEU A 579 -15.64 6.85 -7.08
N GLY A 580 -14.82 6.37 -8.01
CA GLY A 580 -14.57 7.07 -9.27
C GLY A 580 -15.78 7.19 -10.20
N ASN A 581 -16.85 6.41 -9.99
CA ASN A 581 -18.13 6.48 -10.69
C ASN A 581 -19.14 7.46 -10.04
N GLY A 582 -18.77 8.03 -8.86
CA GLY A 582 -19.62 8.94 -8.08
C GLY A 582 -20.48 8.24 -7.01
N ASP A 583 -20.40 6.92 -6.91
CA ASP A 583 -21.02 6.17 -5.81
C ASP A 583 -20.20 6.37 -4.52
N ILE A 584 -20.84 6.12 -3.39
CA ILE A 584 -20.18 6.18 -2.07
C ILE A 584 -19.99 4.76 -1.57
N GLU A 585 -18.78 4.46 -1.11
CA GLU A 585 -18.47 3.25 -0.36
C GLU A 585 -18.44 3.56 1.13
N VAL A 586 -19.11 2.72 1.91
CA VAL A 586 -19.13 2.82 3.37
C VAL A 586 -18.86 1.45 3.98
N ASP A 587 -17.96 1.43 4.96
CA ASP A 587 -17.65 0.26 5.77
C ASP A 587 -18.23 0.41 7.18
N PHE A 588 -19.14 -0.49 7.55
CA PHE A 588 -19.65 -0.67 8.90
C PHE A 588 -18.85 -1.79 9.57
N CYS A 589 -17.70 -1.44 10.14
CA CYS A 589 -16.72 -2.37 10.71
C CYS A 589 -17.33 -3.43 11.63
N ALA A 590 -18.15 -3.00 12.60
CA ALA A 590 -18.64 -3.79 13.71
C ALA A 590 -20.16 -3.95 13.70
N ALA A 591 -20.76 -4.04 12.53
CA ALA A 591 -22.20 -4.27 12.39
C ALA A 591 -22.63 -5.59 13.05
N GLN A 592 -23.92 -5.70 13.38
CA GLN A 592 -24.45 -6.89 14.03
C GLN A 592 -24.26 -8.14 13.15
N GLY A 593 -23.37 -9.02 13.59
CA GLY A 593 -23.07 -10.28 12.90
C GLY A 593 -21.79 -10.27 12.04
N GLY A 594 -21.09 -9.16 11.92
CA GLY A 594 -19.82 -9.02 11.19
C GLY A 594 -19.70 -7.68 10.47
N GLY A 595 -18.58 -7.45 9.80
CA GLY A 595 -18.37 -6.26 8.98
C GLY A 595 -19.30 -6.25 7.76
N ILE A 596 -19.75 -5.07 7.37
CA ILE A 596 -20.57 -4.81 6.18
C ILE A 596 -19.96 -3.67 5.39
N VAL A 597 -19.63 -3.92 4.14
CA VAL A 597 -19.19 -2.88 3.19
C VAL A 597 -20.28 -2.70 2.13
N GLN A 598 -20.67 -1.46 1.88
CA GLN A 598 -21.66 -1.14 0.86
C GLN A 598 -21.14 -0.09 -0.11
N GLU A 599 -21.34 -0.33 -1.41
CA GLU A 599 -21.32 0.69 -2.43
C GLU A 599 -22.76 1.07 -2.74
N TYR A 600 -23.09 2.36 -2.67
CA TYR A 600 -24.43 2.86 -2.93
C TYR A 600 -24.41 4.16 -3.74
N GLN A 601 -25.47 4.39 -4.48
CA GLN A 601 -25.68 5.64 -5.20
C GLN A 601 -26.34 6.67 -4.27
N PRO A 602 -25.70 7.84 -4.05
CA PRO A 602 -26.34 8.90 -3.28
C PRO A 602 -27.56 9.42 -4.03
N GLY A 603 -28.69 9.54 -3.32
CA GLY A 603 -29.94 10.05 -3.87
C GLY A 603 -30.01 11.58 -3.89
N ALA A 604 -31.19 12.09 -4.24
CA ALA A 604 -31.43 13.53 -4.29
C ALA A 604 -31.72 14.16 -2.91
N SER A 605 -32.04 13.33 -1.91
CA SER A 605 -32.32 13.80 -0.55
C SER A 605 -31.03 13.90 0.26
N VAL A 606 -30.85 14.95 1.05
CA VAL A 606 -29.70 15.07 1.95
C VAL A 606 -29.67 13.91 2.92
N THR A 607 -30.79 13.62 3.60
CA THR A 607 -30.88 12.50 4.52
C THR A 607 -31.57 11.31 3.85
N GLU A 608 -30.91 10.16 3.89
CA GLU A 608 -31.39 8.88 3.35
C GLU A 608 -31.31 7.77 4.39
N THR A 609 -32.31 6.90 4.41
CA THR A 609 -32.36 5.71 5.26
C THR A 609 -32.36 4.40 4.46
N SER A 610 -32.44 4.50 3.13
CA SER A 610 -32.51 3.36 2.22
C SER A 610 -31.94 3.76 0.85
N PRO A 611 -30.63 4.00 0.74
CA PRO A 611 -29.99 4.34 -0.52
C PRO A 611 -30.08 3.18 -1.52
N LEU A 612 -29.86 3.45 -2.79
CA LEU A 612 -29.73 2.40 -3.79
C LEU A 612 -28.38 1.69 -3.64
N VAL A 613 -28.36 0.59 -2.92
CA VAL A 613 -27.16 -0.23 -2.77
C VAL A 613 -26.86 -0.94 -4.09
N VAL A 614 -25.66 -0.69 -4.62
CA VAL A 614 -25.16 -1.26 -5.89
C VAL A 614 -24.42 -2.56 -5.64
N TRP A 615 -23.69 -2.64 -4.52
CA TRP A 615 -22.90 -3.79 -4.13
C TRP A 615 -22.76 -3.85 -2.60
N GLN A 616 -22.70 -5.05 -2.07
CA GLN A 616 -22.49 -5.26 -0.65
C GLN A 616 -21.62 -6.48 -0.41
N ALA A 617 -20.64 -6.35 0.48
CA ALA A 617 -19.91 -7.45 1.09
C ALA A 617 -20.27 -7.57 2.57
N VAL A 618 -20.40 -8.80 3.04
CA VAL A 618 -20.58 -9.12 4.46
C VAL A 618 -19.52 -10.14 4.86
N THR A 619 -18.87 -9.93 6.01
CA THR A 619 -17.91 -10.87 6.61
C THR A 619 -18.47 -11.45 7.90
N PRO A 620 -19.27 -12.52 7.82
CA PRO A 620 -19.95 -13.06 8.99
C PRO A 620 -18.98 -13.47 10.10
N GLY A 621 -19.16 -12.92 11.30
CA GLY A 621 -18.34 -13.24 12.47
C GLY A 621 -16.94 -12.66 12.48
N ALA A 622 -16.59 -11.80 11.51
CA ALA A 622 -15.34 -11.07 11.48
C ALA A 622 -15.62 -9.56 11.36
N TYR A 623 -14.88 -8.77 12.11
CA TYR A 623 -14.90 -7.32 11.99
C TYR A 623 -13.80 -6.86 11.02
N LEU A 624 -14.13 -5.85 10.22
CA LEU A 624 -13.22 -5.22 9.26
C LEU A 624 -12.97 -3.80 9.75
N TYR A 625 -11.75 -3.49 10.17
CA TYR A 625 -11.50 -2.13 10.66
C TYR A 625 -11.65 -1.10 9.53
N ARG A 626 -11.14 -1.42 8.33
CA ARG A 626 -11.38 -0.70 7.08
C ARG A 626 -11.48 -1.65 5.90
N ALA A 627 -12.31 -1.28 4.94
CA ALA A 627 -12.34 -1.84 3.60
C ALA A 627 -12.11 -0.71 2.59
N LEU A 628 -11.30 -0.97 1.56
CA LEU A 628 -10.91 0.05 0.59
C LEU A 628 -11.01 -0.50 -0.82
N ARG A 629 -11.83 0.14 -1.67
CA ARG A 629 -11.89 -0.15 -3.10
C ARG A 629 -10.63 0.37 -3.79
N GLN A 630 -9.85 -0.54 -4.36
CA GLN A 630 -8.65 -0.23 -5.12
C GLN A 630 -8.84 -0.62 -6.59
N PRO A 631 -8.31 0.17 -7.54
CA PRO A 631 -8.37 -0.21 -8.95
C PRO A 631 -7.67 -1.54 -9.27
N SER A 632 -6.62 -1.88 -8.55
CA SER A 632 -5.86 -3.14 -8.57
C SER A 632 -4.85 -3.19 -7.43
N LEU A 633 -4.02 -4.24 -7.37
CA LEU A 633 -2.86 -4.32 -6.47
C LEU A 633 -1.64 -3.52 -6.97
N TYR A 634 -1.74 -2.79 -8.08
CA TYR A 634 -0.62 -2.04 -8.66
C TYR A 634 -0.93 -0.57 -8.81
N PRO A 635 -0.01 0.34 -8.44
CA PRO A 635 -0.20 1.77 -8.62
C PRO A 635 -0.50 2.13 -10.09
N GLY A 636 -1.56 2.93 -10.31
CA GLY A 636 -1.92 3.42 -11.63
C GLY A 636 -2.47 2.38 -12.63
N VAL A 637 -2.68 1.13 -12.19
CA VAL A 637 -3.29 0.07 -13.02
C VAL A 637 -4.75 -0.12 -12.62
N ARG A 638 -5.60 -0.37 -13.61
CA ARG A 638 -7.03 -0.73 -13.43
C ARG A 638 -7.30 -2.10 -14.03
N TRP A 639 -8.03 -2.94 -13.33
CA TRP A 639 -8.52 -4.26 -13.76
C TRP A 639 -10.01 -4.25 -14.05
#